data_dec270e9637ac7cbee27dae289044227
#
_entry.id   dec270e9637ac7cbee27dae289044227
#
_cell.length_a   1.000
_cell.length_b   1.000
_cell.length_c   1.000
_cell.angle_alpha   90.00
_cell.angle_beta   90.00
_cell.angle_gamma   90.00
#
_symmetry.space_group_name_H-M   'P 1'
#
loop_
_entity.id
_entity.type
_entity.pdbx_description
1 polymer ?
#
loop_
_entity_poly.entity_id
_entity_poly.type
_entity_poly.pdbx_seq_one_letter_code
_entity_poly.pdbx_strand_id
1 'polypeptide(L)'
;MSLFETLKPLKSEIAKVHVFPPRGGEFSDFRFNNPEINELLEELGFSLYRHQVEALESLYSGKNIVVTTPTASGKSEIFRLAIFDSYLSNPRATYLLVYPTRALINNQLEKFSLQNIIFYRLTGKFVPARILTGDVSWEKRREILRERPRVIFTTPDMLHYNILRRWRDYEWLLRNLRYLVVDELHVYRGVFGSNAAYLFRRLAFRLKRLGAKPQIIALSATLRNPREFAEKLFRAEFEPVSEARNPFPRRYLILFEPKNLDERQLLRAVVERLAEKKIKTLVFFDSRKGTEKLMRFLLNSPVFHKTSTYKGTLPKNIRWEIERDFKEGKLLVLLTTNALELGIDIGDLDAVINYGIPPDGLFSLIQRFGRAGRSADREAINGIVLRKNGLDYYYREHFDELTERLEKGIIEYMPVNLENERIAEKHLHYLLTEIGVIEWDELDEFERKVMERLVIERRASLRKNPITGKLEVRPLRPAFSYSSLRTATDESFFLVKDEPWIRAKLMQKRDIGELLRFVNWLKIKGYLIEEVDADEYHRSLLPGMAYFSRGELYMSGERLTLGKFHFVFARQLNRLWDVETFVSKREEVEILETTASKAYRGVEICLGRLRVRHIYTGFAIKGNDVGNYVAELMRLKEAGVLKGEIYSPLSGERVKADEDFSILNWERFARVEFEEPHIREFETEGIWLVFPDWIREIPNEEFREFFGIAAEKGKEDLAFTLYENLDRKKLFPIYLGATSHVIRKAIGDTLQRFGINEEELAFAIKKMVDSKDGIGSALHAIEHNIIKIAPIFTYVDSRELGGYSYASFPNPPHVGKPVVFIYDGNEFGAGLAPILYENAEKLMEKSLEHLKGCECKDGCPVCVLSPKCGTFNEFLDKWMAIRVWEKILGK
;
A
#
# COMPACT_ATOMS: atom_id res chain seq x y z
N MET A 1 -8.08 -38.94 2.68
CA MET A 1 -6.65 -38.56 2.66
C MET A 1 -6.58 -37.10 3.00
N SER A 2 -5.89 -36.70 4.07
CA SER A 2 -5.80 -35.28 4.45
C SER A 2 -5.17 -34.47 3.33
N LEU A 3 -5.63 -33.21 3.11
CA LEU A 3 -5.03 -32.31 2.12
C LEU A 3 -3.53 -32.12 2.36
N PHE A 4 -3.10 -32.13 3.61
CA PHE A 4 -1.69 -32.02 4.01
C PHE A 4 -0.81 -33.15 3.45
N GLU A 5 -1.34 -34.38 3.33
CA GLU A 5 -0.62 -35.53 2.78
C GLU A 5 -0.12 -35.31 1.36
N THR A 6 -0.81 -34.44 0.61
CA THR A 6 -0.43 -34.04 -0.77
C THR A 6 0.95 -33.36 -0.82
N LEU A 7 1.34 -32.67 0.26
CA LEU A 7 2.57 -31.89 0.34
C LEU A 7 3.73 -32.67 1.01
N LYS A 8 3.50 -33.90 1.47
CA LYS A 8 4.57 -34.77 2.05
C LYS A 8 5.85 -34.88 1.20
N PRO A 9 5.78 -34.96 -0.16
CA PRO A 9 7.00 -34.99 -0.97
C PRO A 9 7.89 -33.76 -0.84
N LEU A 10 7.34 -32.62 -0.36
CA LEU A 10 8.06 -31.39 -0.11
C LEU A 10 8.46 -31.22 1.36
N LYS A 11 8.49 -32.27 2.15
CA LYS A 11 8.77 -32.22 3.60
C LYS A 11 10.12 -31.55 3.92
N SER A 12 11.14 -31.70 3.08
CA SER A 12 12.43 -31.02 3.24
C SER A 12 12.34 -29.49 3.17
N GLU A 13 11.37 -28.97 2.42
CA GLU A 13 11.13 -27.55 2.21
C GLU A 13 10.09 -26.95 3.18
N ILE A 14 9.51 -27.78 4.06
CA ILE A 14 8.56 -27.33 5.07
C ILE A 14 9.34 -26.97 6.33
N ALA A 15 9.33 -25.68 6.69
CA ALA A 15 9.96 -25.18 7.90
C ALA A 15 9.08 -25.39 9.14
N LYS A 16 7.81 -25.00 9.05
CA LYS A 16 6.86 -25.02 10.17
C LYS A 16 5.45 -25.42 9.68
N VAL A 17 4.69 -26.06 10.57
CA VAL A 17 3.27 -26.39 10.34
C VAL A 17 2.49 -26.13 11.62
N HIS A 18 1.34 -25.47 11.48
CA HIS A 18 0.35 -25.34 12.55
C HIS A 18 -1.03 -25.77 12.05
N VAL A 19 -1.82 -26.36 12.94
CA VAL A 19 -3.18 -26.82 12.62
C VAL A 19 -4.19 -26.09 13.47
N PHE A 20 -5.02 -25.26 12.82
CA PHE A 20 -6.19 -24.67 13.47
C PHE A 20 -7.31 -25.70 13.51
N PRO A 21 -7.81 -26.07 14.70
CA PRO A 21 -8.86 -27.08 14.81
C PRO A 21 -10.20 -26.55 14.23
N PRO A 22 -11.08 -27.43 13.78
CA PRO A 22 -12.41 -27.03 13.35
C PRO A 22 -13.24 -26.51 14.54
N ARG A 23 -14.13 -25.57 14.27
CA ARG A 23 -15.08 -25.02 15.26
C ARG A 23 -16.49 -25.11 14.70
N GLY A 24 -17.48 -25.49 15.54
CA GLY A 24 -18.89 -25.43 15.20
C GLY A 24 -19.44 -24.02 15.14
N GLY A 25 -20.58 -23.85 14.49
CA GLY A 25 -21.34 -22.59 14.49
C GLY A 25 -22.27 -22.49 15.71
N GLU A 26 -22.43 -21.27 16.26
CA GLU A 26 -23.41 -20.99 17.29
C GLU A 26 -24.60 -20.27 16.63
N PHE A 27 -25.72 -20.95 16.56
CA PHE A 27 -26.96 -20.45 16.02
C PHE A 27 -27.85 -19.83 17.11
N SER A 28 -28.83 -19.02 16.71
CA SER A 28 -29.78 -18.39 17.59
C SER A 28 -31.18 -18.63 17.10
N ASP A 29 -32.12 -18.76 18.05
CA ASP A 29 -33.57 -18.90 17.80
C ASP A 29 -34.28 -17.54 17.66
N PHE A 30 -33.54 -16.49 17.32
CA PHE A 30 -34.07 -15.15 17.11
C PHE A 30 -35.22 -15.14 16.08
N ARG A 31 -36.27 -14.39 16.40
CA ARG A 31 -37.40 -14.18 15.49
C ARG A 31 -37.63 -12.68 15.27
N PHE A 32 -37.84 -12.29 14.02
CA PHE A 32 -38.24 -10.94 13.65
C PHE A 32 -39.68 -10.70 14.02
N ASN A 33 -40.03 -9.45 14.32
CA ASN A 33 -41.38 -9.04 14.60
C ASN A 33 -42.30 -9.17 13.36
N ASN A 34 -41.75 -8.96 12.17
CA ASN A 34 -42.42 -9.20 10.91
C ASN A 34 -42.32 -10.69 10.54
N PRO A 35 -43.42 -11.48 10.56
CA PRO A 35 -43.35 -12.92 10.30
C PRO A 35 -42.82 -13.26 8.91
N GLU A 36 -43.06 -12.41 7.92
CA GLU A 36 -42.57 -12.60 6.55
C GLU A 36 -41.02 -12.65 6.45
N ILE A 37 -40.32 -12.02 7.39
CA ILE A 37 -38.84 -12.10 7.43
C ILE A 37 -38.40 -13.46 7.98
N ASN A 38 -39.16 -14.03 8.91
CA ASN A 38 -38.91 -15.38 9.42
C ASN A 38 -39.15 -16.43 8.32
N GLU A 39 -40.26 -16.28 7.55
CA GLU A 39 -40.52 -17.11 6.37
C GLU A 39 -39.43 -16.98 5.30
N LEU A 40 -38.93 -15.77 5.09
CA LEU A 40 -37.77 -15.53 4.17
C LEU A 40 -36.53 -16.31 4.61
N LEU A 41 -36.23 -16.36 5.92
CA LEU A 41 -35.10 -17.13 6.44
C LEU A 41 -35.31 -18.64 6.23
N GLU A 42 -36.55 -19.14 6.47
CA GLU A 42 -36.89 -20.55 6.26
C GLU A 42 -36.74 -20.95 4.78
N GLU A 43 -37.23 -20.12 3.85
CA GLU A 43 -37.05 -20.38 2.41
C GLU A 43 -35.60 -20.26 1.91
N LEU A 44 -34.79 -19.38 2.53
CA LEU A 44 -33.37 -19.29 2.26
C LEU A 44 -32.57 -20.48 2.84
N GLY A 45 -33.17 -21.26 3.73
CA GLY A 45 -32.62 -22.48 4.30
C GLY A 45 -31.45 -22.22 5.26
N PHE A 46 -31.41 -21.09 5.96
CA PHE A 46 -30.40 -20.84 6.96
C PHE A 46 -30.93 -20.20 8.23
N SER A 47 -30.24 -20.49 9.34
CA SER A 47 -30.47 -19.87 10.65
C SER A 47 -29.41 -18.79 10.91
N LEU A 48 -29.76 -17.79 11.71
CA LEU A 48 -28.82 -16.73 12.07
C LEU A 48 -27.79 -17.20 13.09
N TYR A 49 -26.55 -16.81 12.87
CA TYR A 49 -25.51 -16.93 13.89
C TYR A 49 -25.73 -15.91 15.00
N ARG A 50 -25.29 -16.25 16.21
CA ARG A 50 -25.43 -15.39 17.39
C ARG A 50 -24.89 -13.97 17.17
N HIS A 51 -23.72 -13.81 16.54
CA HIS A 51 -23.17 -12.48 16.25
C HIS A 51 -24.02 -11.65 15.27
N GLN A 52 -24.77 -12.30 14.37
CA GLN A 52 -25.72 -11.59 13.49
C GLN A 52 -26.91 -11.06 14.26
N VAL A 53 -27.38 -11.84 15.22
CA VAL A 53 -28.48 -11.43 16.11
C VAL A 53 -28.06 -10.30 17.04
N GLU A 54 -26.89 -10.39 17.67
CA GLU A 54 -26.32 -9.31 18.50
C GLU A 54 -26.23 -7.98 17.72
N ALA A 55 -25.82 -8.05 16.44
CA ALA A 55 -25.79 -6.88 15.57
C ALA A 55 -27.19 -6.33 15.25
N LEU A 56 -28.18 -7.20 14.96
CA LEU A 56 -29.55 -6.80 14.69
C LEU A 56 -30.23 -6.20 15.92
N GLU A 57 -30.06 -6.79 17.10
CA GLU A 57 -30.60 -6.27 18.37
C GLU A 57 -30.03 -4.87 18.68
N SER A 58 -28.73 -4.69 18.52
CA SER A 58 -28.08 -3.38 18.66
C SER A 58 -28.62 -2.36 17.65
N LEU A 59 -28.82 -2.76 16.40
CA LEU A 59 -29.40 -1.91 15.36
C LEU A 59 -30.84 -1.54 15.68
N TYR A 60 -31.66 -2.48 16.15
CA TYR A 60 -33.07 -2.21 16.52
C TYR A 60 -33.19 -1.38 17.78
N SER A 61 -32.21 -1.39 18.67
CA SER A 61 -32.16 -0.47 19.81
C SER A 61 -31.77 0.97 19.44
N GLY A 62 -31.56 1.26 18.14
CA GLY A 62 -31.27 2.60 17.62
C GLY A 62 -29.78 2.95 17.51
N LYS A 63 -28.86 2.01 17.79
CA LYS A 63 -27.42 2.25 17.76
C LYS A 63 -26.85 2.12 16.34
N ASN A 64 -25.74 2.82 16.07
CA ASN A 64 -24.87 2.47 14.96
C ASN A 64 -24.06 1.22 15.34
N ILE A 65 -23.77 0.37 14.38
CA ILE A 65 -23.04 -0.88 14.62
C ILE A 65 -21.77 -0.97 13.77
N VAL A 66 -20.72 -1.54 14.35
CA VAL A 66 -19.52 -1.96 13.60
C VAL A 66 -19.29 -3.45 13.80
N VAL A 67 -19.46 -4.21 12.72
CA VAL A 67 -19.34 -5.67 12.74
C VAL A 67 -18.01 -6.08 12.13
N THR A 68 -17.15 -6.68 12.94
CA THR A 68 -15.77 -7.02 12.56
C THR A 68 -15.49 -8.51 12.76
N THR A 69 -16.18 -9.32 11.98
CA THR A 69 -16.01 -10.78 11.99
C THR A 69 -15.27 -11.23 10.72
N PRO A 70 -14.60 -12.40 10.71
CA PRO A 70 -13.87 -12.89 9.54
C PRO A 70 -14.67 -12.91 8.25
N THR A 71 -14.00 -13.06 7.12
CA THR A 71 -14.66 -13.27 5.83
C THR A 71 -15.53 -14.52 5.86
N ALA A 72 -16.64 -14.51 5.10
CA ALA A 72 -17.63 -15.59 5.04
C ALA A 72 -18.39 -15.88 6.35
N SER A 73 -18.41 -14.96 7.31
CA SER A 73 -19.20 -15.08 8.55
C SER A 73 -20.67 -14.63 8.40
N GLY A 74 -21.13 -14.29 7.20
CA GLY A 74 -22.51 -13.88 6.95
C GLY A 74 -22.84 -12.42 7.30
N LYS A 75 -21.84 -11.51 7.45
CA LYS A 75 -22.05 -10.08 7.77
C LYS A 75 -23.08 -9.39 6.90
N SER A 76 -23.09 -9.68 5.60
CA SER A 76 -23.99 -9.03 4.66
C SER A 76 -25.45 -9.37 4.88
N GLU A 77 -25.78 -10.49 5.53
CA GLU A 77 -27.16 -10.85 5.85
C GLU A 77 -27.77 -9.89 6.87
N ILE A 78 -26.95 -9.33 7.78
CA ILE A 78 -27.41 -8.37 8.80
C ILE A 78 -28.12 -7.18 8.15
N PHE A 79 -27.46 -6.49 7.21
CA PHE A 79 -28.07 -5.32 6.57
C PHE A 79 -29.16 -5.68 5.56
N ARG A 80 -29.05 -6.84 4.87
CA ARG A 80 -30.10 -7.25 3.92
C ARG A 80 -31.39 -7.53 4.63
N LEU A 81 -31.37 -8.30 5.70
CA LEU A 81 -32.57 -8.59 6.52
C LEU A 81 -33.10 -7.30 7.15
N ALA A 82 -32.24 -6.44 7.70
CA ALA A 82 -32.65 -5.16 8.26
C ALA A 82 -33.32 -4.24 7.21
N ILE A 83 -32.85 -4.26 5.95
CA ILE A 83 -33.48 -3.52 4.84
C ILE A 83 -34.87 -4.07 4.53
N PHE A 84 -35.02 -5.38 4.37
CA PHE A 84 -36.32 -6.00 4.08
C PHE A 84 -37.32 -5.74 5.20
N ASP A 85 -36.94 -5.95 6.45
CA ASP A 85 -37.75 -5.70 7.64
C ASP A 85 -38.15 -4.22 7.77
N SER A 86 -37.22 -3.31 7.62
CA SER A 86 -37.47 -1.86 7.64
C SER A 86 -38.35 -1.40 6.48
N TYR A 87 -38.26 -2.02 5.30
CA TYR A 87 -39.08 -1.70 4.14
C TYR A 87 -40.53 -2.15 4.31
N LEU A 88 -40.80 -3.26 4.99
CA LEU A 88 -42.16 -3.68 5.34
C LEU A 88 -42.87 -2.63 6.20
N SER A 89 -42.14 -2.09 7.18
CA SER A 89 -42.64 -1.08 8.11
C SER A 89 -42.71 0.32 7.50
N ASN A 90 -41.77 0.68 6.62
CA ASN A 90 -41.71 2.00 5.97
C ASN A 90 -41.25 1.91 4.51
N PRO A 91 -42.14 1.75 3.54
CA PRO A 91 -41.81 1.67 2.12
C PRO A 91 -41.20 2.94 1.51
N ARG A 92 -41.23 4.06 2.26
CA ARG A 92 -40.56 5.30 1.83
C ARG A 92 -39.09 5.37 2.24
N ALA A 93 -38.66 4.53 3.16
CA ALA A 93 -37.27 4.47 3.60
C ALA A 93 -36.32 4.20 2.42
N THR A 94 -35.15 4.79 2.48
CA THR A 94 -34.08 4.60 1.50
C THR A 94 -32.82 4.09 2.17
N TYR A 95 -31.96 3.47 1.39
CA TYR A 95 -30.77 2.78 1.87
C TYR A 95 -29.61 3.08 0.94
N LEU A 96 -28.48 3.52 1.51
CA LEU A 96 -27.27 3.84 0.76
C LEU A 96 -26.17 2.87 1.17
N LEU A 97 -25.71 2.05 0.23
CA LEU A 97 -24.70 1.01 0.43
C LEU A 97 -23.42 1.42 -0.27
N VAL A 98 -22.37 1.66 0.50
CA VAL A 98 -21.07 2.17 0.01
C VAL A 98 -20.02 1.06 0.07
N TYR A 99 -19.44 0.75 -1.07
CA TYR A 99 -18.42 -0.28 -1.24
C TYR A 99 -17.12 0.33 -1.82
N PRO A 100 -15.95 -0.12 -1.38
CA PRO A 100 -14.68 0.44 -1.88
C PRO A 100 -14.41 0.10 -3.35
N THR A 101 -14.99 -0.99 -3.87
CA THR A 101 -14.77 -1.44 -5.24
C THR A 101 -16.06 -1.81 -5.96
N ARG A 102 -16.05 -1.64 -7.30
CA ARG A 102 -17.19 -1.97 -8.17
C ARG A 102 -17.46 -3.47 -8.26
N ALA A 103 -16.42 -4.30 -8.15
CA ALA A 103 -16.55 -5.75 -8.21
C ALA A 103 -17.42 -6.29 -7.05
N LEU A 104 -17.21 -5.75 -5.85
CA LEU A 104 -18.03 -6.07 -4.68
C LEU A 104 -19.52 -5.70 -4.90
N ILE A 105 -19.78 -4.54 -5.49
CA ILE A 105 -21.15 -4.05 -5.73
C ILE A 105 -21.95 -5.03 -6.59
N ASN A 106 -21.37 -5.53 -7.69
CA ASN A 106 -22.06 -6.44 -8.59
C ASN A 106 -22.48 -7.75 -7.89
N ASN A 107 -21.56 -8.34 -7.13
CA ASN A 107 -21.81 -9.56 -6.35
C ASN A 107 -22.90 -9.32 -5.28
N GLN A 108 -22.84 -8.20 -4.58
CA GLN A 108 -23.81 -7.89 -3.53
C GLN A 108 -25.21 -7.59 -4.10
N LEU A 109 -25.30 -6.92 -5.26
CA LEU A 109 -26.58 -6.69 -5.92
C LEU A 109 -27.20 -8.00 -6.41
N GLU A 110 -26.40 -8.92 -6.96
CA GLU A 110 -26.90 -10.23 -7.40
C GLU A 110 -27.53 -11.01 -6.23
N LYS A 111 -26.81 -11.10 -5.11
CA LYS A 111 -27.32 -11.76 -3.89
C LYS A 111 -28.57 -11.05 -3.34
N PHE A 112 -28.55 -9.72 -3.30
CA PHE A 112 -29.72 -8.94 -2.88
C PHE A 112 -30.93 -9.19 -3.79
N SER A 113 -30.72 -9.27 -5.11
CA SER A 113 -31.77 -9.48 -6.09
C SER A 113 -32.41 -10.86 -5.96
N LEU A 114 -31.61 -11.91 -5.71
CA LEU A 114 -32.13 -13.25 -5.47
C LEU A 114 -33.04 -13.31 -4.23
N GLN A 115 -32.58 -12.72 -3.13
CA GLN A 115 -33.39 -12.64 -1.90
C GLN A 115 -34.64 -11.76 -2.09
N ASN A 116 -34.54 -10.68 -2.87
CA ASN A 116 -35.64 -9.78 -3.16
C ASN A 116 -36.75 -10.45 -4.00
N ILE A 117 -36.43 -11.41 -4.86
CA ILE A 117 -37.40 -12.23 -5.60
C ILE A 117 -38.18 -13.11 -4.62
N ILE A 118 -37.53 -13.77 -3.67
CA ILE A 118 -38.17 -14.58 -2.64
C ILE A 118 -39.07 -13.68 -1.75
N PHE A 119 -38.50 -12.55 -1.32
CA PHE A 119 -39.24 -11.56 -0.53
C PHE A 119 -40.51 -11.04 -1.23
N TYR A 120 -40.43 -10.77 -2.55
CA TYR A 120 -41.57 -10.38 -3.34
C TYR A 120 -42.64 -11.48 -3.39
N ARG A 121 -42.23 -12.73 -3.52
CA ARG A 121 -43.15 -13.88 -3.54
C ARG A 121 -43.92 -14.02 -2.23
N LEU A 122 -43.23 -13.78 -1.10
CA LEU A 122 -43.85 -13.89 0.24
C LEU A 122 -44.72 -12.69 0.59
N THR A 123 -44.30 -11.47 0.20
CA THR A 123 -44.95 -10.23 0.70
C THR A 123 -45.76 -9.46 -0.34
N GLY A 124 -45.59 -9.79 -1.64
CA GLY A 124 -46.10 -8.97 -2.74
C GLY A 124 -45.39 -7.63 -2.90
N LYS A 125 -44.34 -7.33 -2.10
CA LYS A 125 -43.59 -6.08 -2.13
C LYS A 125 -42.20 -6.31 -2.70
N PHE A 126 -41.77 -5.47 -3.63
CA PHE A 126 -40.43 -5.51 -4.24
C PHE A 126 -39.63 -4.29 -3.80
N VAL A 127 -38.37 -4.47 -3.37
CA VAL A 127 -37.48 -3.37 -2.98
C VAL A 127 -36.65 -2.93 -4.18
N PRO A 128 -36.95 -1.79 -4.84
CA PRO A 128 -36.21 -1.35 -6.01
C PRO A 128 -34.75 -0.99 -5.65
N ALA A 129 -33.82 -1.64 -6.30
CA ALA A 129 -32.39 -1.48 -6.08
C ALA A 129 -31.64 -1.16 -7.40
N ARG A 130 -30.64 -0.27 -7.37
CA ARG A 130 -29.82 0.11 -8.53
C ARG A 130 -28.38 0.34 -8.14
N ILE A 131 -27.49 0.15 -9.12
CA ILE A 131 -26.07 0.51 -9.02
C ILE A 131 -25.87 1.93 -9.53
N LEU A 132 -25.16 2.74 -8.75
CA LEU A 132 -24.72 4.07 -9.14
C LEU A 132 -23.21 4.18 -8.96
N THR A 133 -22.45 3.95 -10.06
CA THR A 133 -20.99 4.00 -10.10
C THR A 133 -20.49 4.83 -11.28
N GLY A 134 -19.18 5.06 -11.36
CA GLY A 134 -18.57 5.84 -12.45
C GLY A 134 -18.82 5.25 -13.85
N ASP A 135 -19.06 3.93 -13.96
CA ASP A 135 -19.28 3.23 -15.24
C ASP A 135 -20.72 3.35 -15.75
N VAL A 136 -21.64 3.81 -14.90
CA VAL A 136 -23.04 3.97 -15.30
C VAL A 136 -23.15 5.14 -16.28
N SER A 137 -23.70 4.88 -17.48
CA SER A 137 -23.86 5.91 -18.50
C SER A 137 -24.77 7.04 -18.05
N TRP A 138 -24.68 8.19 -18.71
CA TRP A 138 -25.48 9.35 -18.36
C TRP A 138 -26.99 9.11 -18.49
N GLU A 139 -27.40 8.34 -19.50
CA GLU A 139 -28.79 7.95 -19.76
C GLU A 139 -29.32 7.12 -18.59
N LYS A 140 -28.58 6.08 -18.17
CA LYS A 140 -28.95 5.23 -17.04
C LYS A 140 -28.97 6.00 -15.72
N ARG A 141 -28.10 7.01 -15.54
CA ARG A 141 -28.18 7.88 -14.36
C ARG A 141 -29.46 8.70 -14.32
N ARG A 142 -29.91 9.22 -15.47
CA ARG A 142 -31.20 9.90 -15.57
C ARG A 142 -32.37 8.97 -15.28
N GLU A 143 -32.31 7.72 -15.69
CA GLU A 143 -33.31 6.70 -15.39
C GLU A 143 -33.38 6.47 -13.88
N ILE A 144 -32.24 6.25 -13.19
CA ILE A 144 -32.18 6.11 -11.73
C ILE A 144 -32.81 7.32 -11.00
N LEU A 145 -32.56 8.54 -11.48
CA LEU A 145 -33.13 9.75 -10.89
C LEU A 145 -34.64 9.86 -11.08
N ARG A 146 -35.20 9.29 -12.17
CA ARG A 146 -36.65 9.21 -12.40
C ARG A 146 -37.32 8.11 -11.58
N GLU A 147 -36.70 6.90 -11.55
CA GLU A 147 -37.21 5.73 -10.84
C GLU A 147 -37.17 5.88 -9.32
N ARG A 148 -36.22 6.62 -8.79
CA ARG A 148 -36.00 6.84 -7.36
C ARG A 148 -36.01 5.53 -6.57
N PRO A 149 -35.07 4.60 -6.87
CA PRO A 149 -35.02 3.29 -6.21
C PRO A 149 -34.75 3.44 -4.71
N ARG A 150 -35.15 2.45 -3.93
CA ARG A 150 -35.01 2.50 -2.47
C ARG A 150 -33.61 2.19 -2.01
N VAL A 151 -32.92 1.33 -2.74
CA VAL A 151 -31.54 0.91 -2.44
C VAL A 151 -30.60 1.40 -3.54
N ILE A 152 -29.56 2.13 -3.14
CA ILE A 152 -28.47 2.55 -4.02
C ILE A 152 -27.16 1.90 -3.58
N PHE A 153 -26.60 1.08 -4.46
CA PHE A 153 -25.25 0.55 -4.33
C PHE A 153 -24.26 1.50 -5.00
N THR A 154 -23.26 1.99 -4.27
CA THR A 154 -22.35 3.03 -4.77
C THR A 154 -20.91 2.88 -4.25
N THR A 155 -20.02 3.76 -4.71
CA THR A 155 -18.64 3.87 -4.24
C THR A 155 -18.40 5.22 -3.56
N PRO A 156 -17.35 5.34 -2.70
CA PRO A 156 -16.96 6.64 -2.11
C PRO A 156 -16.70 7.70 -3.17
N ASP A 157 -16.06 7.34 -4.27
CA ASP A 157 -15.82 8.27 -5.39
C ASP A 157 -17.13 8.82 -5.96
N MET A 158 -18.16 7.97 -6.09
CA MET A 158 -19.46 8.41 -6.62
C MET A 158 -20.23 9.26 -5.62
N LEU A 159 -20.13 8.94 -4.32
CA LEU A 159 -20.65 9.79 -3.25
C LEU A 159 -20.00 11.18 -3.29
N HIS A 160 -18.67 11.23 -3.49
CA HIS A 160 -17.87 12.45 -3.57
C HIS A 160 -18.17 13.29 -4.82
N TYR A 161 -18.03 12.71 -6.00
CA TYR A 161 -18.09 13.45 -7.27
C TYR A 161 -19.51 13.73 -7.77
N ASN A 162 -20.50 12.94 -7.30
CA ASN A 162 -21.85 13.02 -7.85
C ASN A 162 -22.93 13.30 -6.78
N ILE A 163 -23.11 12.40 -5.80
CA ILE A 163 -24.25 12.47 -4.87
C ILE A 163 -24.20 13.76 -4.03
N LEU A 164 -23.07 14.05 -3.37
CA LEU A 164 -22.94 15.26 -2.54
C LEU A 164 -22.88 16.54 -3.37
N ARG A 165 -22.14 16.51 -4.47
CA ARG A 165 -22.00 17.68 -5.36
C ARG A 165 -23.34 18.05 -6.00
N ARG A 166 -24.18 17.07 -6.31
CA ARG A 166 -25.50 17.24 -6.94
C ARG A 166 -26.63 16.82 -6.01
N TRP A 167 -26.49 17.08 -4.74
CA TRP A 167 -27.36 16.57 -3.69
C TRP A 167 -28.87 16.85 -3.94
N ARG A 168 -29.23 17.92 -4.63
CA ARG A 168 -30.63 18.23 -4.98
C ARG A 168 -31.26 17.15 -5.85
N ASP A 169 -30.49 16.55 -6.76
CA ASP A 169 -30.96 15.46 -7.59
C ASP A 169 -31.17 14.17 -6.78
N TYR A 170 -30.49 14.06 -5.61
CA TYR A 170 -30.56 12.90 -4.71
C TYR A 170 -31.25 13.21 -3.38
N GLU A 171 -32.00 14.35 -3.28
CA GLU A 171 -32.67 14.73 -2.04
C GLU A 171 -33.65 13.67 -1.56
N TRP A 172 -34.38 13.02 -2.46
CA TRP A 172 -35.30 11.92 -2.18
C TRP A 172 -34.62 10.74 -1.47
N LEU A 173 -33.36 10.44 -1.81
CA LEU A 173 -32.52 9.41 -1.20
C LEU A 173 -32.04 9.85 0.18
N LEU A 174 -31.47 11.04 0.27
CA LEU A 174 -30.82 11.54 1.47
C LEU A 174 -31.83 11.91 2.58
N ARG A 175 -32.97 12.48 2.24
CA ARG A 175 -34.01 12.89 3.21
C ARG A 175 -34.68 11.70 3.91
N ASN A 176 -34.83 10.58 3.21
CA ASN A 176 -35.50 9.38 3.71
C ASN A 176 -34.50 8.27 4.11
N LEU A 177 -33.20 8.60 4.20
CA LEU A 177 -32.16 7.63 4.48
C LEU A 177 -32.34 7.00 5.86
N ARG A 178 -32.60 5.69 5.87
CA ARG A 178 -32.77 4.89 7.09
C ARG A 178 -31.46 4.23 7.51
N TYR A 179 -30.76 3.60 6.55
CA TYR A 179 -29.46 2.97 6.79
C TYR A 179 -28.41 3.47 5.81
N LEU A 180 -27.26 3.85 6.36
CA LEU A 180 -26.00 4.01 5.64
C LEU A 180 -25.14 2.78 5.91
N VAL A 181 -24.98 1.92 4.92
CA VAL A 181 -24.12 0.73 5.02
C VAL A 181 -22.78 1.03 4.40
N VAL A 182 -21.71 0.81 5.14
CA VAL A 182 -20.33 0.95 4.64
C VAL A 182 -19.61 -0.38 4.83
N ASP A 183 -19.31 -1.04 3.71
CA ASP A 183 -18.70 -2.36 3.73
C ASP A 183 -17.18 -2.27 3.51
N GLU A 184 -16.45 -3.30 3.95
CA GLU A 184 -15.00 -3.40 3.92
C GLU A 184 -14.32 -2.17 4.55
N LEU A 185 -14.74 -1.84 5.78
CA LEU A 185 -14.31 -0.64 6.51
C LEU A 185 -12.78 -0.51 6.62
N HIS A 186 -12.06 -1.62 6.67
CA HIS A 186 -10.60 -1.68 6.73
C HIS A 186 -9.88 -1.07 5.51
N VAL A 187 -10.56 -0.93 4.39
CA VAL A 187 -10.00 -0.29 3.19
C VAL A 187 -9.84 1.23 3.38
N TYR A 188 -10.63 1.81 4.31
CA TYR A 188 -10.63 3.26 4.59
C TYR A 188 -9.52 3.62 5.58
N ARG A 189 -8.27 3.44 5.17
CA ARG A 189 -7.05 3.72 5.96
C ARG A 189 -6.11 4.67 5.24
N GLY A 190 -5.13 5.20 5.97
CA GLY A 190 -4.13 6.11 5.43
C GLY A 190 -4.76 7.36 4.78
N VAL A 191 -4.19 7.82 3.70
CA VAL A 191 -4.70 8.98 2.94
C VAL A 191 -6.13 8.76 2.46
N PHE A 192 -6.48 7.55 1.98
CA PHE A 192 -7.83 7.24 1.55
C PHE A 192 -8.83 7.27 2.73
N GLY A 193 -8.43 6.75 3.90
CA GLY A 193 -9.24 6.79 5.12
C GLY A 193 -9.48 8.21 5.60
N SER A 194 -8.46 9.04 5.60
CA SER A 194 -8.56 10.45 5.99
C SER A 194 -9.49 11.23 5.06
N ASN A 195 -9.39 11.03 3.73
CA ASN A 195 -10.34 11.61 2.77
C ASN A 195 -11.77 11.08 2.98
N ALA A 196 -11.94 9.78 3.27
CA ALA A 196 -13.24 9.17 3.50
C ALA A 196 -13.90 9.70 4.79
N ALA A 197 -13.14 9.92 5.85
CA ALA A 197 -13.66 10.52 7.08
C ALA A 197 -14.25 11.91 6.81
N TYR A 198 -13.55 12.76 6.07
CA TYR A 198 -14.10 14.06 5.65
C TYR A 198 -15.24 13.93 4.65
N LEU A 199 -15.26 12.93 3.80
CA LEU A 199 -16.40 12.63 2.93
C LEU A 199 -17.65 12.30 3.76
N PHE A 200 -17.53 11.44 4.78
CA PHE A 200 -18.63 11.10 5.69
C PHE A 200 -19.03 12.30 6.56
N ARG A 201 -18.07 13.14 6.97
CA ARG A 201 -18.35 14.41 7.64
C ARG A 201 -19.24 15.32 6.79
N ARG A 202 -18.95 15.48 5.49
CA ARG A 202 -19.75 16.26 4.53
C ARG A 202 -21.16 15.67 4.35
N LEU A 203 -21.24 14.35 4.26
CA LEU A 203 -22.51 13.64 4.22
C LEU A 203 -23.34 13.91 5.49
N ALA A 204 -22.73 13.81 6.66
CA ALA A 204 -23.39 14.08 7.94
C ALA A 204 -23.96 15.50 8.03
N PHE A 205 -23.18 16.51 7.58
CA PHE A 205 -23.67 17.91 7.47
C PHE A 205 -24.89 18.02 6.55
N ARG A 206 -24.84 17.36 5.38
CA ARG A 206 -25.95 17.37 4.44
C ARG A 206 -27.20 16.72 5.04
N LEU A 207 -27.04 15.55 5.66
CA LEU A 207 -28.14 14.83 6.31
C LEU A 207 -28.78 15.66 7.43
N LYS A 208 -27.94 16.31 8.27
CA LYS A 208 -28.41 17.22 9.32
C LYS A 208 -29.26 18.36 8.74
N ARG A 209 -28.84 18.99 7.63
CA ARG A 209 -29.61 20.05 6.95
C ARG A 209 -30.93 19.55 6.35
N LEU A 210 -31.04 18.26 6.02
CA LEU A 210 -32.24 17.64 5.51
C LEU A 210 -33.15 17.04 6.62
N GLY A 211 -32.73 17.11 7.88
CA GLY A 211 -33.42 16.51 9.02
C GLY A 211 -33.37 14.99 9.07
N ALA A 212 -32.45 14.35 8.32
CA ALA A 212 -32.29 12.91 8.29
C ALA A 212 -31.27 12.45 9.33
N LYS A 213 -31.57 11.34 10.01
CA LYS A 213 -30.70 10.70 11.02
C LYS A 213 -30.62 9.19 10.75
N PRO A 214 -29.91 8.76 9.70
CA PRO A 214 -29.75 7.35 9.43
C PRO A 214 -28.92 6.66 10.52
N GLN A 215 -29.17 5.37 10.74
CA GLN A 215 -28.23 4.54 11.45
C GLN A 215 -27.15 4.06 10.50
N ILE A 216 -25.93 3.90 11.03
CA ILE A 216 -24.76 3.48 10.26
C ILE A 216 -24.48 2.01 10.57
N ILE A 217 -24.32 1.21 9.52
CA ILE A 217 -23.92 -0.19 9.59
C ILE A 217 -22.56 -0.29 8.93
N ALA A 218 -21.51 -0.37 9.73
CA ALA A 218 -20.16 -0.50 9.27
C ALA A 218 -19.72 -1.98 9.34
N LEU A 219 -19.25 -2.53 8.21
CA LEU A 219 -18.85 -3.92 8.13
C LEU A 219 -17.37 -4.01 7.77
N SER A 220 -16.66 -4.89 8.42
CA SER A 220 -15.26 -5.16 8.15
C SER A 220 -14.91 -6.61 8.43
N ALA A 221 -13.77 -7.03 7.96
CA ALA A 221 -13.08 -8.13 8.59
C ALA A 221 -12.56 -7.70 9.97
N THR A 222 -11.89 -8.60 10.65
CA THR A 222 -11.30 -8.35 11.97
C THR A 222 -10.50 -7.04 12.01
N LEU A 223 -10.77 -6.19 12.99
CA LEU A 223 -10.05 -4.94 13.28
C LEU A 223 -9.57 -4.97 14.74
N ARG A 224 -8.44 -4.34 15.02
CA ARG A 224 -7.90 -4.30 16.39
C ARG A 224 -8.78 -3.45 17.31
N ASN A 225 -9.14 -2.24 16.88
CA ASN A 225 -9.96 -1.29 17.64
C ASN A 225 -11.19 -0.87 16.79
N PRO A 226 -12.19 -1.75 16.60
CA PRO A 226 -13.27 -1.49 15.66
C PRO A 226 -14.13 -0.28 16.04
N ARG A 227 -14.46 -0.11 17.32
CA ARG A 227 -15.23 1.04 17.81
C ARG A 227 -14.50 2.34 17.51
N GLU A 228 -13.28 2.49 18.02
CA GLU A 228 -12.47 3.69 17.85
C GLU A 228 -12.27 4.06 16.37
N PHE A 229 -11.98 3.06 15.54
CA PHE A 229 -11.78 3.26 14.11
C PHE A 229 -13.05 3.76 13.40
N ALA A 230 -14.22 3.17 13.70
CA ALA A 230 -15.50 3.61 13.17
C ALA A 230 -15.88 5.01 13.68
N GLU A 231 -15.71 5.27 14.97
CA GLU A 231 -15.99 6.59 15.58
C GLU A 231 -15.10 7.68 14.96
N LYS A 232 -13.84 7.38 14.69
CA LYS A 232 -12.90 8.28 14.01
C LYS A 232 -13.35 8.59 12.58
N LEU A 233 -13.82 7.58 11.82
CA LEU A 233 -14.27 7.78 10.44
C LEU A 233 -15.59 8.53 10.31
N PHE A 234 -16.55 8.28 11.21
CA PHE A 234 -17.91 8.79 11.08
C PHE A 234 -18.25 9.92 12.06
N ARG A 235 -17.39 10.15 13.07
CA ARG A 235 -17.63 11.08 14.18
C ARG A 235 -18.97 10.81 14.87
N ALA A 236 -19.28 9.55 15.14
CA ALA A 236 -20.49 9.06 15.77
C ALA A 236 -20.16 7.85 16.64
N GLU A 237 -20.98 7.58 17.65
CA GLU A 237 -20.83 6.42 18.54
C GLU A 237 -21.22 5.13 17.83
N PHE A 238 -20.51 4.02 18.15
CA PHE A 238 -20.73 2.71 17.59
C PHE A 238 -20.75 1.61 18.65
N GLU A 239 -21.62 0.60 18.42
CA GLU A 239 -21.58 -0.66 19.16
C GLU A 239 -20.78 -1.71 18.36
N PRO A 240 -19.67 -2.25 18.89
CA PRO A 240 -18.87 -3.23 18.20
C PRO A 240 -19.42 -4.65 18.38
N VAL A 241 -19.45 -5.43 17.29
CA VAL A 241 -19.71 -6.87 17.27
C VAL A 241 -18.51 -7.54 16.60
N SER A 242 -17.65 -8.17 17.40
CA SER A 242 -16.33 -8.65 16.94
C SER A 242 -16.15 -10.16 17.03
N GLU A 243 -16.91 -10.86 17.86
CA GLU A 243 -16.79 -12.29 18.02
C GLU A 243 -17.50 -13.06 16.91
N ALA A 244 -16.75 -13.78 16.08
CA ALA A 244 -17.32 -14.62 15.05
C ALA A 244 -17.89 -15.92 15.66
N ARG A 245 -19.13 -16.23 15.34
CA ARG A 245 -19.84 -17.44 15.81
C ARG A 245 -20.24 -18.38 14.68
N ASN A 246 -19.67 -18.18 13.48
CA ASN A 246 -19.84 -19.07 12.35
C ASN A 246 -18.93 -20.31 12.44
N PRO A 247 -19.28 -21.44 11.78
CA PRO A 247 -18.44 -22.62 11.73
C PRO A 247 -17.12 -22.33 11.01
N PHE A 248 -16.06 -23.04 11.42
CA PHE A 248 -14.73 -22.88 10.90
C PHE A 248 -14.11 -24.24 10.60
N PRO A 249 -13.63 -24.53 9.39
CA PRO A 249 -13.05 -25.81 9.04
C PRO A 249 -11.66 -25.99 9.63
N ARG A 250 -11.15 -27.24 9.62
CA ARG A 250 -9.75 -27.49 9.91
C ARG A 250 -8.86 -26.81 8.87
N ARG A 251 -7.88 -26.03 9.33
CA ARG A 251 -6.94 -25.31 8.45
C ARG A 251 -5.49 -25.63 8.82
N TYR A 252 -4.68 -25.87 7.80
CA TYR A 252 -3.24 -26.06 7.93
C TYR A 252 -2.54 -24.78 7.54
N LEU A 253 -1.76 -24.19 8.43
CA LEU A 253 -0.82 -23.13 8.12
C LEU A 253 0.55 -23.76 7.90
N ILE A 254 1.12 -23.58 6.71
CA ILE A 254 2.37 -24.21 6.31
C ILE A 254 3.34 -23.12 5.89
N LEU A 255 4.51 -23.07 6.54
CA LEU A 255 5.64 -22.25 6.14
C LEU A 255 6.60 -23.08 5.29
N PHE A 256 6.75 -22.70 4.03
CA PHE A 256 7.73 -23.28 3.12
C PHE A 256 8.97 -22.39 3.07
N GLU A 257 10.12 -22.98 3.31
CA GLU A 257 11.42 -22.33 3.25
C GLU A 257 12.27 -22.94 2.13
N PRO A 258 12.73 -22.12 1.16
CA PRO A 258 13.61 -22.62 0.11
C PRO A 258 14.95 -23.10 0.68
N LYS A 259 15.19 -24.42 0.68
CA LYS A 259 16.43 -25.07 1.17
C LYS A 259 17.20 -25.74 0.03
N ASN A 260 16.57 -26.71 -0.64
CA ASN A 260 17.14 -27.44 -1.76
C ASN A 260 16.69 -26.87 -3.11
N LEU A 261 15.55 -26.17 -3.12
CA LEU A 261 14.97 -25.49 -4.26
C LEU A 261 15.11 -23.99 -4.08
N ASP A 262 15.22 -23.24 -5.19
CA ASP A 262 15.04 -21.80 -5.11
C ASP A 262 13.55 -21.45 -4.89
N GLU A 263 13.27 -20.19 -4.53
CA GLU A 263 11.92 -19.71 -4.21
C GLU A 263 10.90 -20.02 -5.31
N ARG A 264 11.30 -19.91 -6.58
CA ARG A 264 10.41 -20.13 -7.75
C ARG A 264 10.21 -21.59 -8.02
N GLN A 265 11.26 -22.39 -7.93
CA GLN A 265 11.21 -23.86 -8.06
C GLN A 265 10.31 -24.45 -6.99
N LEU A 266 10.43 -23.99 -5.75
CA LEU A 266 9.60 -24.41 -4.63
C LEU A 266 8.14 -24.05 -4.86
N LEU A 267 7.85 -22.78 -5.22
CA LEU A 267 6.49 -22.34 -5.50
C LEU A 267 5.86 -23.16 -6.67
N ARG A 268 6.63 -23.41 -7.73
CA ARG A 268 6.20 -24.28 -8.82
C ARG A 268 5.87 -25.69 -8.32
N ALA A 269 6.75 -26.31 -7.54
CA ALA A 269 6.53 -27.64 -7.00
C ALA A 269 5.28 -27.74 -6.12
N VAL A 270 5.03 -26.73 -5.27
CA VAL A 270 3.80 -26.63 -4.46
C VAL A 270 2.56 -26.57 -5.37
N VAL A 271 2.56 -25.70 -6.37
CA VAL A 271 1.44 -25.52 -7.31
C VAL A 271 1.17 -26.79 -8.10
N GLU A 272 2.21 -27.44 -8.63
CA GLU A 272 2.09 -28.70 -9.37
C GLU A 272 1.47 -29.80 -8.52
N ARG A 273 1.95 -29.98 -7.28
CA ARG A 273 1.42 -31.01 -6.36
C ARG A 273 -0.05 -30.80 -6.01
N LEU A 274 -0.46 -29.57 -5.76
CA LEU A 274 -1.85 -29.26 -5.46
C LEU A 274 -2.75 -29.49 -6.68
N ALA A 275 -2.33 -29.03 -7.87
CA ALA A 275 -3.08 -29.20 -9.10
C ALA A 275 -3.18 -30.66 -9.57
N GLU A 276 -2.14 -31.49 -9.38
CA GLU A 276 -2.18 -32.95 -9.64
C GLU A 276 -3.31 -33.64 -8.86
N LYS A 277 -3.60 -33.17 -7.65
CA LYS A 277 -4.69 -33.68 -6.80
C LYS A 277 -6.02 -32.94 -7.01
N LYS A 278 -6.12 -32.12 -8.06
CA LYS A 278 -7.30 -31.32 -8.38
C LYS A 278 -7.73 -30.36 -7.28
N ILE A 279 -6.78 -29.90 -6.47
CA ILE A 279 -7.01 -28.92 -5.40
C ILE A 279 -7.06 -27.53 -6.01
N LYS A 280 -8.20 -26.86 -5.86
CA LYS A 280 -8.37 -25.47 -6.33
C LYS A 280 -7.54 -24.53 -5.48
N THR A 281 -6.60 -23.82 -6.12
CA THR A 281 -5.57 -23.05 -5.43
C THR A 281 -5.52 -21.61 -5.92
N LEU A 282 -5.49 -20.63 -5.00
CA LEU A 282 -5.07 -19.28 -5.27
C LEU A 282 -3.61 -19.09 -4.87
N VAL A 283 -2.84 -18.41 -5.71
CA VAL A 283 -1.47 -18.01 -5.40
C VAL A 283 -1.38 -16.48 -5.42
N PHE A 284 -1.09 -15.88 -4.28
CA PHE A 284 -0.98 -14.44 -4.13
C PHE A 284 0.45 -13.95 -4.25
N PHE A 285 0.60 -12.85 -5.01
CA PHE A 285 1.84 -12.09 -5.19
C PHE A 285 1.62 -10.63 -4.81
N ASP A 286 2.70 -9.95 -4.39
CA ASP A 286 2.63 -8.52 -4.09
C ASP A 286 2.81 -7.63 -5.34
N SER A 287 3.18 -8.20 -6.47
CA SER A 287 3.36 -7.48 -7.72
C SER A 287 2.82 -8.24 -8.93
N ARG A 288 2.31 -7.47 -9.92
CA ARG A 288 1.88 -8.01 -11.21
C ARG A 288 3.04 -8.69 -11.97
N LYS A 289 4.27 -8.17 -11.81
CA LYS A 289 5.48 -8.74 -12.40
C LYS A 289 5.78 -10.15 -11.84
N GLY A 290 5.50 -10.36 -10.55
CA GLY A 290 5.64 -11.69 -9.91
C GLY A 290 4.73 -12.75 -10.51
N THR A 291 3.44 -12.40 -10.75
CA THR A 291 2.48 -13.33 -11.38
C THR A 291 2.92 -13.74 -12.79
N GLU A 292 3.41 -12.78 -13.59
CA GLU A 292 3.88 -13.05 -14.96
C GLU A 292 5.16 -13.89 -14.98
N LYS A 293 6.09 -13.60 -14.06
CA LYS A 293 7.34 -14.38 -13.95
C LYS A 293 7.04 -15.84 -13.63
N LEU A 294 6.13 -16.13 -12.70
CA LEU A 294 5.76 -17.52 -12.40
C LEU A 294 5.01 -18.15 -13.58
N MET A 295 4.09 -17.43 -14.21
CA MET A 295 3.37 -17.97 -15.37
C MET A 295 4.32 -18.39 -16.49
N ARG A 296 5.35 -17.59 -16.79
CA ARG A 296 6.41 -17.97 -17.74
C ARG A 296 7.21 -19.18 -17.26
N PHE A 297 7.50 -19.29 -15.97
CA PHE A 297 8.21 -20.43 -15.40
C PHE A 297 7.41 -21.74 -15.45
N LEU A 298 6.08 -21.63 -15.50
CA LEU A 298 5.16 -22.76 -15.67
C LEU A 298 4.96 -23.22 -17.12
N LEU A 299 5.48 -22.52 -18.13
CA LEU A 299 5.23 -22.83 -19.56
C LEU A 299 5.49 -24.31 -19.89
N ASN A 300 6.53 -24.90 -19.30
CA ASN A 300 6.88 -26.32 -19.49
C ASN A 300 6.32 -27.24 -18.39
N SER A 301 5.35 -26.77 -17.62
CA SER A 301 4.71 -27.53 -16.57
C SER A 301 3.44 -28.21 -17.05
N PRO A 302 3.13 -29.45 -16.63
CA PRO A 302 1.87 -30.13 -16.99
C PRO A 302 0.63 -29.40 -16.48
N VAL A 303 0.78 -28.49 -15.52
CA VAL A 303 -0.33 -27.70 -14.97
C VAL A 303 -0.55 -26.35 -15.64
N PHE A 304 0.27 -26.01 -16.63
CA PHE A 304 0.18 -24.72 -17.35
C PHE A 304 -1.23 -24.47 -17.90
N HIS A 305 -1.83 -25.45 -18.60
CA HIS A 305 -3.16 -25.31 -19.17
C HIS A 305 -4.30 -25.23 -18.15
N LYS A 306 -4.03 -25.53 -16.88
CA LYS A 306 -4.98 -25.40 -15.75
C LYS A 306 -4.69 -24.18 -14.88
N THR A 307 -3.79 -23.31 -15.34
CA THR A 307 -3.35 -22.13 -14.61
C THR A 307 -3.67 -20.85 -15.40
N SER A 308 -4.15 -19.83 -14.74
CA SER A 308 -4.35 -18.51 -15.33
C SER A 308 -3.91 -17.40 -14.39
N THR A 309 -3.64 -16.20 -14.94
CA THR A 309 -3.40 -14.99 -14.17
C THR A 309 -4.68 -14.17 -14.02
N TYR A 310 -5.00 -13.73 -12.81
CA TYR A 310 -6.15 -12.87 -12.55
C TYR A 310 -5.71 -11.50 -12.07
N LYS A 311 -6.11 -10.44 -12.76
CA LYS A 311 -5.74 -9.04 -12.45
C LYS A 311 -6.96 -8.13 -12.53
N GLY A 312 -7.03 -7.15 -11.65
CA GLY A 312 -8.10 -6.15 -11.68
C GLY A 312 -8.16 -5.30 -12.96
N THR A 313 -7.05 -5.20 -13.68
CA THR A 313 -6.92 -4.45 -14.95
C THR A 313 -7.38 -5.22 -16.19
N LEU A 314 -7.67 -6.51 -16.09
CA LEU A 314 -8.19 -7.31 -17.21
C LEU A 314 -9.57 -6.79 -17.65
N PRO A 315 -9.90 -6.89 -18.95
CA PRO A 315 -11.24 -6.62 -19.45
C PRO A 315 -12.30 -7.44 -18.72
N LYS A 316 -13.50 -6.88 -18.57
CA LYS A 316 -14.57 -7.50 -17.78
C LYS A 316 -14.97 -8.88 -18.30
N ASN A 317 -15.05 -9.05 -19.62
CA ASN A 317 -15.35 -10.33 -20.27
C ASN A 317 -14.31 -11.40 -19.96
N ILE A 318 -13.01 -11.06 -20.01
CA ILE A 318 -11.92 -12.00 -19.71
C ILE A 318 -11.95 -12.41 -18.23
N ARG A 319 -12.18 -11.45 -17.31
CA ARG A 319 -12.30 -11.79 -15.89
C ARG A 319 -13.45 -12.75 -15.65
N TRP A 320 -14.61 -12.48 -16.23
CA TRP A 320 -15.79 -13.34 -16.11
C TRP A 320 -15.55 -14.75 -16.66
N GLU A 321 -14.83 -14.89 -17.79
CA GLU A 321 -14.44 -16.17 -18.34
C GLU A 321 -13.50 -16.96 -17.40
N ILE A 322 -12.46 -16.31 -16.86
CA ILE A 322 -11.55 -16.93 -15.88
C ILE A 322 -12.31 -17.37 -14.62
N GLU A 323 -13.18 -16.51 -14.08
CA GLU A 323 -13.99 -16.82 -12.89
C GLU A 323 -14.89 -18.03 -13.13
N ARG A 324 -15.57 -18.09 -14.28
CA ARG A 324 -16.41 -19.23 -14.68
C ARG A 324 -15.59 -20.51 -14.82
N ASP A 325 -14.51 -20.49 -15.59
CA ASP A 325 -13.69 -21.65 -15.84
C ASP A 325 -13.02 -22.20 -14.58
N PHE A 326 -12.71 -21.31 -13.64
CA PHE A 326 -12.23 -21.71 -12.32
C PHE A 326 -13.35 -22.32 -11.44
N LYS A 327 -14.55 -21.74 -11.45
CA LYS A 327 -15.73 -22.32 -10.76
C LYS A 327 -16.05 -23.72 -11.29
N GLU A 328 -16.02 -23.90 -12.59
CA GLU A 328 -16.28 -25.17 -13.27
C GLU A 328 -15.14 -26.19 -13.13
N GLY A 329 -13.97 -25.81 -12.60
CA GLY A 329 -12.81 -26.68 -12.42
C GLY A 329 -12.00 -26.96 -13.68
N LYS A 330 -12.22 -26.20 -14.76
CA LYS A 330 -11.35 -26.21 -15.95
C LYS A 330 -9.99 -25.61 -15.61
N LEU A 331 -10.00 -24.53 -14.83
CA LEU A 331 -8.81 -23.97 -14.19
C LEU A 331 -8.73 -24.47 -12.75
N LEU A 332 -7.53 -24.82 -12.29
CA LEU A 332 -7.27 -25.27 -10.92
C LEU A 332 -6.42 -24.28 -10.14
N VAL A 333 -5.64 -23.44 -10.84
CA VAL A 333 -4.73 -22.50 -10.21
C VAL A 333 -4.95 -21.09 -10.77
N LEU A 334 -5.14 -20.11 -9.88
CA LEU A 334 -5.13 -18.70 -10.25
C LEU A 334 -3.98 -17.98 -9.58
N LEU A 335 -3.14 -17.33 -10.39
CA LEU A 335 -2.07 -16.45 -9.93
C LEU A 335 -2.63 -15.03 -9.88
N THR A 336 -2.61 -14.39 -8.72
CA THR A 336 -3.24 -13.09 -8.51
C THR A 336 -2.41 -12.16 -7.64
N THR A 337 -2.81 -10.90 -7.60
CA THR A 337 -2.37 -9.92 -6.62
C THR A 337 -3.53 -9.64 -5.66
N ASN A 338 -3.56 -8.50 -4.99
CA ASN A 338 -4.68 -8.08 -4.15
C ASN A 338 -6.05 -8.01 -4.86
N ALA A 339 -6.11 -8.24 -6.18
CA ALA A 339 -7.36 -8.20 -6.94
C ALA A 339 -8.40 -9.24 -6.47
N LEU A 340 -7.96 -10.38 -5.95
CA LEU A 340 -8.84 -11.41 -5.37
C LEU A 340 -8.80 -11.43 -3.83
N GLU A 341 -8.18 -10.46 -3.20
CA GLU A 341 -8.18 -10.30 -1.74
C GLU A 341 -9.53 -9.81 -1.23
N LEU A 342 -10.21 -8.94 -1.96
CA LEU A 342 -11.51 -8.40 -1.62
C LEU A 342 -12.64 -9.20 -2.29
N GLY A 343 -13.59 -9.65 -1.54
CA GLY A 343 -14.95 -10.18 -1.73
C GLY A 343 -15.46 -10.69 -3.08
N ILE A 344 -14.63 -10.95 -4.08
CA ILE A 344 -15.06 -11.55 -5.34
C ILE A 344 -15.38 -13.04 -5.10
N ASP A 345 -16.54 -13.47 -5.56
CA ASP A 345 -16.95 -14.87 -5.45
C ASP A 345 -16.35 -15.69 -6.60
N ILE A 346 -15.35 -16.49 -6.27
CA ILE A 346 -14.67 -17.43 -7.19
C ILE A 346 -14.99 -18.90 -6.88
N GLY A 347 -16.00 -19.14 -6.02
CA GLY A 347 -16.38 -20.48 -5.58
C GLY A 347 -15.53 -21.01 -4.42
N ASP A 348 -15.71 -22.30 -4.12
CA ASP A 348 -14.98 -22.96 -3.03
C ASP A 348 -13.52 -23.19 -3.40
N LEU A 349 -12.67 -22.86 -2.46
CA LEU A 349 -11.22 -23.02 -2.53
C LEU A 349 -10.74 -23.97 -1.44
N ASP A 350 -9.77 -24.81 -1.79
CA ASP A 350 -9.16 -25.74 -0.85
C ASP A 350 -7.77 -25.26 -0.41
N ALA A 351 -7.09 -24.44 -1.22
CA ALA A 351 -5.76 -23.94 -0.91
C ALA A 351 -5.56 -22.47 -1.27
N VAL A 352 -4.85 -21.75 -0.40
CA VAL A 352 -4.30 -20.43 -0.66
C VAL A 352 -2.80 -20.47 -0.36
N ILE A 353 -2.00 -20.06 -1.33
CA ILE A 353 -0.55 -19.95 -1.21
C ILE A 353 -0.16 -18.47 -1.35
N ASN A 354 0.56 -17.95 -0.39
CA ASN A 354 1.16 -16.63 -0.47
C ASN A 354 2.64 -16.73 -0.83
N TYR A 355 3.07 -15.96 -1.81
CA TYR A 355 4.49 -15.78 -2.09
C TYR A 355 5.01 -14.68 -1.17
N GLY A 356 5.47 -15.12 0.00
CA GLY A 356 5.84 -14.29 1.14
C GLY A 356 4.65 -13.77 1.97
N ILE A 357 4.97 -13.17 3.10
CA ILE A 357 4.01 -12.40 3.89
C ILE A 357 3.71 -11.08 3.16
N PRO A 358 2.45 -10.66 3.07
CA PRO A 358 2.10 -9.39 2.45
C PRO A 358 2.86 -8.22 3.08
N PRO A 359 3.37 -7.27 2.29
CA PRO A 359 4.19 -6.17 2.80
C PRO A 359 3.43 -5.21 3.73
N ASP A 360 2.12 -5.23 3.66
CA ASP A 360 1.20 -4.46 4.50
C ASP A 360 0.72 -5.24 5.75
N GLY A 361 1.24 -6.45 6.00
CA GLY A 361 1.10 -7.15 7.27
C GLY A 361 0.08 -8.31 7.30
N LEU A 362 -0.30 -8.70 8.52
CA LEU A 362 -1.12 -9.88 8.78
C LEU A 362 -2.58 -9.69 8.39
N PHE A 363 -3.07 -8.45 8.36
CA PHE A 363 -4.43 -8.19 7.94
C PHE A 363 -4.68 -8.73 6.52
N SER A 364 -3.84 -8.36 5.54
CA SER A 364 -3.94 -8.89 4.18
C SER A 364 -3.78 -10.41 4.14
N LEU A 365 -2.89 -10.96 4.97
CA LEU A 365 -2.72 -12.41 5.07
C LEU A 365 -4.01 -13.12 5.52
N ILE A 366 -4.69 -12.59 6.53
CA ILE A 366 -5.98 -13.11 7.02
C ILE A 366 -7.05 -13.02 5.93
N GLN A 367 -7.10 -11.90 5.18
CA GLN A 367 -8.06 -11.75 4.07
C GLN A 367 -7.85 -12.78 2.97
N ARG A 368 -6.58 -13.02 2.60
CA ARG A 368 -6.20 -14.01 1.60
C ARG A 368 -6.51 -15.43 2.08
N PHE A 369 -6.15 -15.78 3.29
CA PHE A 369 -6.45 -17.08 3.90
C PHE A 369 -7.95 -17.33 4.08
N GLY A 370 -8.73 -16.29 4.33
CA GLY A 370 -10.19 -16.36 4.39
C GLY A 370 -10.86 -16.73 3.06
N ARG A 371 -10.12 -16.87 1.96
CA ARG A 371 -10.62 -17.37 0.68
C ARG A 371 -10.73 -18.88 0.65
N ALA A 372 -9.88 -19.62 1.36
CA ALA A 372 -9.94 -21.08 1.48
C ALA A 372 -10.81 -21.52 2.67
N GLY A 373 -11.45 -22.69 2.53
CA GLY A 373 -12.22 -23.29 3.62
C GLY A 373 -13.44 -22.50 4.01
N ARG A 374 -14.30 -22.17 3.06
CA ARG A 374 -15.62 -21.55 3.31
C ARG A 374 -16.67 -22.59 3.77
N SER A 375 -16.51 -23.84 3.36
CA SER A 375 -17.36 -24.95 3.79
C SER A 375 -16.77 -25.61 5.03
N ALA A 376 -17.58 -25.80 6.06
CA ALA A 376 -17.14 -26.39 7.33
C ALA A 376 -16.67 -27.85 7.20
N ASP A 377 -17.14 -28.57 6.16
CA ASP A 377 -16.89 -30.00 5.94
C ASP A 377 -15.58 -30.28 5.19
N ARG A 378 -14.83 -29.24 4.78
CA ARG A 378 -13.60 -29.41 4.01
C ARG A 378 -12.41 -28.86 4.77
N GLU A 379 -11.26 -29.55 4.67
CA GLU A 379 -9.98 -29.03 5.14
C GLU A 379 -9.49 -27.92 4.20
N ALA A 380 -8.65 -27.01 4.70
CA ALA A 380 -8.02 -25.97 3.89
C ALA A 380 -6.52 -25.88 4.15
N ILE A 381 -5.76 -25.55 3.10
CA ILE A 381 -4.32 -25.29 3.16
C ILE A 381 -4.08 -23.79 3.00
N ASN A 382 -3.38 -23.22 3.95
CA ASN A 382 -2.86 -21.85 3.92
C ASN A 382 -1.33 -21.93 3.93
N GLY A 383 -0.70 -21.73 2.78
CA GLY A 383 0.74 -21.81 2.63
C GLY A 383 1.40 -20.45 2.48
N ILE A 384 2.60 -20.32 3.00
CA ILE A 384 3.48 -19.16 2.79
C ILE A 384 4.81 -19.69 2.27
N VAL A 385 5.20 -19.32 1.06
CA VAL A 385 6.54 -19.58 0.53
C VAL A 385 7.39 -18.37 0.87
N LEU A 386 8.31 -18.54 1.80
CA LEU A 386 9.15 -17.46 2.33
C LEU A 386 10.07 -16.88 1.27
N ARG A 387 10.22 -15.56 1.32
CA ARG A 387 11.16 -14.79 0.51
C ARG A 387 12.30 -14.25 1.38
N LYS A 388 13.36 -13.83 0.75
CA LYS A 388 14.49 -13.14 1.42
C LYS A 388 14.12 -11.68 1.72
N ASN A 389 13.24 -11.45 2.69
CA ASN A 389 12.88 -10.11 3.18
C ASN A 389 12.67 -10.08 4.70
N GLY A 390 12.65 -8.89 5.28
CA GLY A 390 12.61 -8.70 6.72
C GLY A 390 11.38 -9.27 7.40
N LEU A 391 10.20 -9.08 6.82
CA LEU A 391 8.94 -9.49 7.41
C LEU A 391 8.75 -11.02 7.38
N ASP A 392 9.10 -11.67 6.25
CA ASP A 392 9.05 -13.12 6.11
C ASP A 392 10.01 -13.80 7.10
N TYR A 393 11.24 -13.24 7.25
CA TYR A 393 12.22 -13.74 8.19
C TYR A 393 11.77 -13.56 9.64
N TYR A 394 11.23 -12.39 9.98
CA TYR A 394 10.70 -12.14 11.32
C TYR A 394 9.68 -13.21 11.72
N TYR A 395 8.67 -13.47 10.89
CA TYR A 395 7.64 -14.46 11.20
C TYR A 395 8.08 -15.93 11.03
N ARG A 396 9.20 -16.20 10.36
CA ARG A 396 9.84 -17.51 10.41
C ARG A 396 10.35 -17.80 11.83
N GLU A 397 11.05 -16.83 12.41
CA GLU A 397 11.61 -16.97 13.76
C GLU A 397 10.50 -16.92 14.84
N HIS A 398 9.50 -16.08 14.62
CA HIS A 398 8.39 -15.87 15.57
C HIS A 398 7.10 -16.56 15.08
N PHE A 399 7.20 -17.83 14.71
CA PHE A 399 6.07 -18.56 14.15
C PHE A 399 4.92 -18.74 15.15
N ASP A 400 5.22 -18.89 16.42
CA ASP A 400 4.22 -19.02 17.47
C ASP A 400 3.46 -17.69 17.65
N GLU A 401 4.14 -16.56 17.56
CA GLU A 401 3.50 -15.23 17.52
C GLU A 401 2.59 -15.09 16.29
N LEU A 402 3.04 -15.53 15.11
CA LEU A 402 2.23 -15.54 13.89
C LEU A 402 0.95 -16.35 14.09
N THR A 403 1.06 -17.59 14.58
CA THR A 403 -0.10 -18.48 14.77
C THR A 403 -1.08 -17.94 15.80
N GLU A 404 -0.58 -17.44 16.94
CA GLU A 404 -1.39 -16.81 17.98
C GLU A 404 -2.14 -15.57 17.45
N ARG A 405 -1.45 -14.70 16.70
CA ARG A 405 -2.07 -13.51 16.11
C ARG A 405 -3.14 -13.87 15.09
N LEU A 406 -2.89 -14.87 14.24
CA LEU A 406 -3.87 -15.36 13.26
C LEU A 406 -5.09 -16.02 13.94
N GLU A 407 -4.89 -16.77 15.00
CA GLU A 407 -5.96 -17.45 15.73
C GLU A 407 -6.85 -16.47 16.49
N LYS A 408 -6.25 -15.51 17.18
CA LYS A 408 -6.94 -14.48 17.96
C LYS A 408 -7.42 -13.31 17.10
N GLY A 409 -7.06 -13.27 15.81
CA GLY A 409 -7.35 -12.12 14.95
C GLY A 409 -6.67 -10.83 15.40
N ILE A 410 -5.49 -10.94 16.04
CA ILE A 410 -4.72 -9.77 16.45
C ILE A 410 -3.96 -9.24 15.25
N ILE A 411 -4.41 -8.11 14.75
CA ILE A 411 -3.85 -7.45 13.59
C ILE A 411 -3.23 -6.10 13.95
N GLU A 412 -2.63 -5.48 12.96
CA GLU A 412 -2.02 -4.17 13.03
C GLU A 412 -3.08 -3.07 13.20
N TYR A 413 -2.66 -1.91 13.71
CA TYR A 413 -3.52 -0.72 13.79
C TYR A 413 -3.75 -0.13 12.39
N MET A 414 -4.99 0.33 12.15
CA MET A 414 -5.36 1.01 10.91
C MET A 414 -5.10 2.52 11.05
N PRO A 415 -4.16 3.09 10.28
CA PRO A 415 -3.85 4.52 10.38
C PRO A 415 -4.93 5.37 9.69
N VAL A 416 -5.35 6.44 10.35
CA VAL A 416 -6.18 7.53 9.77
C VAL A 416 -5.77 8.84 10.43
N ASN A 417 -5.44 9.84 9.63
CA ASN A 417 -5.10 11.17 10.11
C ASN A 417 -6.22 12.17 9.78
N LEU A 418 -6.96 12.60 10.81
CA LEU A 418 -8.00 13.63 10.66
C LEU A 418 -7.43 15.05 10.68
N GLU A 419 -6.20 15.21 11.13
CA GLU A 419 -5.49 16.49 11.21
C GLU A 419 -4.57 16.73 10.02
N ASN A 420 -4.71 15.94 8.95
CA ASN A 420 -4.05 16.24 7.68
C ASN A 420 -4.61 17.54 7.07
N GLU A 421 -3.83 18.62 7.18
CA GLU A 421 -4.26 19.97 6.80
C GLU A 421 -4.71 20.07 5.34
N ARG A 422 -4.03 19.40 4.41
CA ARG A 422 -4.38 19.44 2.98
C ARG A 422 -5.68 18.72 2.69
N ILE A 423 -5.90 17.56 3.31
CA ILE A 423 -7.15 16.82 3.18
C ILE A 423 -8.31 17.61 3.79
N ALA A 424 -8.11 18.15 4.99
CA ALA A 424 -9.10 18.99 5.65
C ALA A 424 -9.45 20.22 4.82
N GLU A 425 -8.45 20.97 4.34
CA GLU A 425 -8.63 22.19 3.54
C GLU A 425 -9.50 21.94 2.32
N LYS A 426 -9.17 20.93 1.51
CA LYS A 426 -9.95 20.64 0.31
C LYS A 426 -11.37 20.20 0.63
N HIS A 427 -11.56 19.35 1.65
CA HIS A 427 -12.90 18.87 2.01
C HIS A 427 -13.76 19.93 2.68
N LEU A 428 -13.19 20.81 3.50
CA LEU A 428 -13.91 21.94 4.09
C LEU A 428 -14.33 22.96 3.04
N HIS A 429 -13.50 23.18 2.01
CA HIS A 429 -13.89 24.00 0.87
C HIS A 429 -15.02 23.35 0.05
N TYR A 430 -14.99 22.00 -0.15
CA TYR A 430 -16.13 21.29 -0.76
C TYR A 430 -17.37 21.40 0.10
N LEU A 431 -17.24 21.25 1.42
CA LEU A 431 -18.34 21.38 2.37
C LEU A 431 -19.02 22.76 2.27
N LEU A 432 -18.23 23.84 2.26
CA LEU A 432 -18.76 25.21 2.06
C LEU A 432 -19.49 25.35 0.73
N THR A 433 -18.94 24.78 -0.34
CA THR A 433 -19.56 24.83 -1.67
C THR A 433 -20.90 24.08 -1.70
N GLU A 434 -21.00 22.96 -1.01
CA GLU A 434 -22.20 22.11 -0.97
C GLU A 434 -23.29 22.64 -0.03
N ILE A 435 -22.89 23.14 1.14
CA ILE A 435 -23.81 23.59 2.20
C ILE A 435 -24.17 25.07 2.06
N GLY A 436 -23.23 25.90 1.62
CA GLY A 436 -23.39 27.33 1.46
C GLY A 436 -23.08 28.15 2.72
N VAL A 437 -23.65 27.78 3.87
CA VAL A 437 -23.44 28.48 5.16
C VAL A 437 -23.20 27.46 6.26
N ILE A 438 -22.13 27.63 7.02
CA ILE A 438 -21.78 26.81 8.18
C ILE A 438 -21.64 27.73 9.38
N GLU A 439 -22.30 27.40 10.50
CA GLU A 439 -22.10 28.07 11.75
C GLU A 439 -20.71 27.71 12.32
N TRP A 440 -19.97 28.69 12.86
CA TRP A 440 -18.64 28.49 13.40
C TRP A 440 -18.57 27.42 14.49
N ASP A 441 -19.64 27.30 15.29
CA ASP A 441 -19.74 26.35 16.37
C ASP A 441 -19.99 24.89 15.91
N GLU A 442 -20.33 24.69 14.61
CA GLU A 442 -20.46 23.36 14.02
C GLU A 442 -19.10 22.74 13.64
N LEU A 443 -18.03 23.55 13.66
CA LEU A 443 -16.67 23.13 13.36
C LEU A 443 -15.90 22.83 14.65
N ASP A 444 -15.08 21.77 14.63
CA ASP A 444 -14.13 21.53 15.71
C ASP A 444 -12.95 22.52 15.67
N GLU A 445 -12.07 22.45 16.66
CA GLU A 445 -10.95 23.38 16.79
C GLU A 445 -9.98 23.32 15.59
N PHE A 446 -9.67 22.12 15.13
CA PHE A 446 -8.79 21.95 13.96
C PHE A 446 -9.47 22.44 12.67
N GLU A 447 -10.75 22.10 12.46
CA GLU A 447 -11.53 22.59 11.31
C GLU A 447 -11.62 24.13 11.29
N ARG A 448 -11.70 24.77 12.45
CA ARG A 448 -11.68 26.24 12.58
C ARG A 448 -10.36 26.83 12.11
N LYS A 449 -9.22 26.27 12.55
CA LYS A 449 -7.88 26.71 12.09
C LYS A 449 -7.76 26.61 10.57
N VAL A 450 -8.22 25.52 9.99
CA VAL A 450 -8.20 25.33 8.53
C VAL A 450 -9.16 26.31 7.84
N MET A 451 -10.34 26.58 8.40
CA MET A 451 -11.28 27.57 7.86
C MET A 451 -10.72 28.99 7.91
N GLU A 452 -9.99 29.39 8.95
CA GLU A 452 -9.30 30.69 9.03
C GLU A 452 -8.33 30.87 7.88
N ARG A 453 -7.58 29.82 7.52
CA ARG A 453 -6.69 29.83 6.34
C ARG A 453 -7.49 30.07 5.04
N LEU A 454 -8.62 29.37 4.84
CA LEU A 454 -9.49 29.61 3.69
C LEU A 454 -10.03 31.07 3.62
N VAL A 455 -10.26 31.69 4.78
CA VAL A 455 -10.66 33.13 4.87
C VAL A 455 -9.50 34.02 4.48
N ILE A 456 -8.29 33.77 4.98
CA ILE A 456 -7.06 34.52 4.63
C ILE A 456 -6.79 34.41 3.11
N GLU A 457 -6.96 33.26 2.52
CA GLU A 457 -6.80 33.01 1.09
C GLU A 457 -7.96 33.59 0.22
N ARG A 458 -8.93 34.22 0.82
CA ARG A 458 -10.13 34.78 0.15
C ARG A 458 -10.94 33.69 -0.61
N ARG A 459 -10.96 32.50 -0.10
CA ARG A 459 -11.81 31.41 -0.59
C ARG A 459 -13.12 31.30 0.21
N ALA A 460 -13.10 31.77 1.45
CA ALA A 460 -14.24 31.88 2.35
C ALA A 460 -14.31 33.26 2.99
N SER A 461 -15.46 33.59 3.61
CA SER A 461 -15.65 34.78 4.43
C SER A 461 -16.28 34.38 5.77
N LEU A 462 -15.79 34.96 6.85
CA LEU A 462 -16.35 34.85 8.19
C LEU A 462 -17.18 36.09 8.49
N ARG A 463 -18.46 35.97 8.83
CA ARG A 463 -19.38 37.07 9.11
C ARG A 463 -20.29 36.72 10.29
N LYS A 464 -20.67 37.72 11.03
CA LYS A 464 -21.71 37.60 12.06
C LYS A 464 -23.08 37.68 11.40
N ASN A 465 -23.93 36.69 11.62
CA ASN A 465 -25.32 36.70 11.17
C ASN A 465 -26.08 37.79 11.93
N PRO A 466 -26.69 38.79 11.26
CA PRO A 466 -27.38 39.93 11.94
C PRO A 466 -28.64 39.49 12.70
N ILE A 467 -29.24 38.35 12.35
CA ILE A 467 -30.47 37.85 12.96
C ILE A 467 -30.17 36.97 14.18
N THR A 468 -29.25 36.00 14.01
CA THR A 468 -28.95 35.01 15.05
C THR A 468 -27.79 35.42 15.96
N GLY A 469 -27.00 36.43 15.60
CA GLY A 469 -25.81 36.86 16.29
C GLY A 469 -24.62 35.88 16.19
N LYS A 470 -24.79 34.72 15.56
CA LYS A 470 -23.75 33.69 15.42
C LYS A 470 -22.76 34.02 14.33
N LEU A 471 -21.53 33.55 14.47
CA LEU A 471 -20.53 33.59 13.42
C LEU A 471 -20.81 32.53 12.37
N GLU A 472 -20.76 32.92 11.12
CA GLU A 472 -21.02 32.05 9.96
C GLU A 472 -19.87 32.15 8.94
N VAL A 473 -19.47 30.98 8.41
CA VAL A 473 -18.56 30.88 7.27
C VAL A 473 -19.36 30.67 5.99
N ARG A 474 -19.01 31.45 4.95
CA ARG A 474 -19.64 31.42 3.62
C ARG A 474 -18.58 31.28 2.53
N PRO A 475 -18.83 30.54 1.44
CA PRO A 475 -17.90 30.47 0.32
C PRO A 475 -17.84 31.81 -0.42
N LEU A 476 -16.64 32.30 -0.70
CA LEU A 476 -16.40 33.42 -1.65
C LEU A 476 -16.14 32.88 -3.05
N ARG A 477 -15.45 31.74 -3.12
CA ARG A 477 -15.16 31.03 -4.37
C ARG A 477 -15.56 29.59 -4.19
N PRO A 478 -16.52 29.09 -4.96
CA PRO A 478 -16.89 27.66 -4.90
C PRO A 478 -15.77 26.78 -5.46
N ALA A 479 -15.67 25.56 -4.96
CA ALA A 479 -14.77 24.55 -5.49
C ALA A 479 -15.30 24.06 -6.86
N PHE A 480 -14.58 24.35 -7.93
CA PHE A 480 -14.99 23.98 -9.29
C PHE A 480 -14.61 22.54 -9.66
N SER A 481 -13.50 22.03 -9.11
CA SER A 481 -13.03 20.67 -9.32
C SER A 481 -12.81 19.96 -8.01
N TYR A 482 -13.12 18.67 -7.98
CA TYR A 482 -12.90 17.79 -6.84
C TYR A 482 -11.70 16.90 -7.15
N SER A 483 -10.82 16.72 -6.19
CA SER A 483 -9.62 15.88 -6.32
C SER A 483 -9.88 14.43 -5.94
N SER A 484 -8.93 13.56 -6.26
CA SER A 484 -8.98 12.15 -5.89
C SER A 484 -9.05 11.96 -4.37
N LEU A 485 -9.82 10.97 -3.94
CA LEU A 485 -9.84 10.53 -2.54
C LEU A 485 -8.60 9.72 -2.14
N ARG A 486 -7.72 9.40 -3.10
CA ARG A 486 -6.52 8.57 -2.85
C ARG A 486 -5.24 9.38 -2.74
N THR A 487 -5.32 10.71 -2.88
CA THR A 487 -4.18 11.63 -2.78
C THR A 487 -4.43 12.67 -1.68
N ALA A 488 -3.38 13.08 -0.99
CA ALA A 488 -3.44 14.19 -0.05
C ALA A 488 -3.51 15.54 -0.79
N THR A 489 -2.80 15.62 -1.93
CA THR A 489 -2.70 16.83 -2.75
C THR A 489 -3.71 16.87 -3.89
N ASP A 490 -3.89 18.04 -4.46
CA ASP A 490 -4.71 18.28 -5.65
C ASP A 490 -3.94 18.13 -6.96
N GLU A 491 -2.64 17.84 -6.90
CA GLU A 491 -1.80 17.61 -8.08
C GLU A 491 -2.07 16.23 -8.68
N SER A 492 -2.14 16.17 -10.00
CA SER A 492 -2.30 14.93 -10.75
C SER A 492 -1.23 14.82 -11.82
N PHE A 493 -0.56 13.68 -11.87
CA PHE A 493 0.44 13.35 -12.87
C PHE A 493 -0.11 12.31 -13.84
N PHE A 494 -0.11 12.65 -15.13
CA PHE A 494 -0.63 11.81 -16.19
C PHE A 494 0.52 11.33 -17.09
N LEU A 495 0.80 10.03 -17.06
CA LEU A 495 1.72 9.40 -17.99
C LEU A 495 1.00 9.18 -19.33
N VAL A 496 1.40 9.88 -20.37
CA VAL A 496 0.78 9.85 -21.69
C VAL A 496 1.76 9.41 -22.75
N LYS A 497 1.27 8.77 -23.81
CA LYS A 497 2.12 8.42 -24.96
C LYS A 497 2.71 9.68 -25.58
N ASP A 498 4.00 9.61 -25.95
CA ASP A 498 4.71 10.73 -26.57
C ASP A 498 4.31 10.89 -28.03
N GLU A 499 3.22 11.65 -28.23
CA GLU A 499 2.67 11.99 -29.52
C GLU A 499 2.62 13.52 -29.70
N PRO A 500 3.27 14.06 -30.74
CA PRO A 500 3.36 15.54 -30.91
C PRO A 500 2.01 16.24 -30.91
N TRP A 501 0.98 15.62 -31.48
CA TRP A 501 -0.37 16.20 -31.54
C TRP A 501 -1.05 16.27 -30.16
N ILE A 502 -0.71 15.37 -29.20
CA ILE A 502 -1.25 15.42 -27.84
C ILE A 502 -0.72 16.66 -27.14
N ARG A 503 0.59 16.93 -27.24
CA ARG A 503 1.25 18.09 -26.69
C ARG A 503 0.63 19.39 -27.23
N ALA A 504 0.47 19.49 -28.55
CA ALA A 504 -0.15 20.64 -29.20
C ALA A 504 -1.59 20.87 -28.71
N LYS A 505 -2.39 19.82 -28.58
CA LYS A 505 -3.77 19.92 -28.07
C LYS A 505 -3.85 20.28 -26.61
N LEU A 506 -2.94 19.80 -25.75
CA LEU A 506 -2.88 20.18 -24.35
C LEU A 506 -2.60 21.66 -24.18
N MET A 507 -1.66 22.21 -24.94
CA MET A 507 -1.31 23.64 -24.89
C MET A 507 -2.45 24.58 -25.37
N GLN A 508 -3.39 24.06 -26.16
CA GLN A 508 -4.56 24.82 -26.63
C GLN A 508 -5.70 24.89 -25.60
N LYS A 509 -5.65 24.07 -24.53
CA LYS A 509 -6.72 24.04 -23.54
C LYS A 509 -6.63 25.22 -22.59
N ARG A 510 -7.70 26.02 -22.53
CA ARG A 510 -7.76 27.27 -21.76
C ARG A 510 -8.49 27.12 -20.43
N ASP A 511 -9.33 26.09 -20.30
CA ASP A 511 -10.09 25.84 -19.06
C ASP A 511 -9.91 24.39 -18.55
N ILE A 512 -10.06 24.21 -17.24
CA ILE A 512 -9.90 22.92 -16.54
C ILE A 512 -10.93 21.90 -17.03
N GLY A 513 -12.14 22.31 -17.35
CA GLY A 513 -13.20 21.40 -17.81
C GLY A 513 -12.88 20.81 -19.19
N GLU A 514 -12.33 21.62 -20.10
CA GLU A 514 -11.84 21.14 -21.40
C GLU A 514 -10.66 20.18 -21.25
N LEU A 515 -9.74 20.50 -20.35
CA LEU A 515 -8.57 19.68 -20.05
C LEU A 515 -9.00 18.31 -19.54
N LEU A 516 -9.89 18.26 -18.55
CA LEU A 516 -10.38 16.98 -17.98
C LEU A 516 -11.19 16.16 -19.00
N ARG A 517 -11.98 16.79 -19.87
CA ARG A 517 -12.66 16.09 -20.98
C ARG A 517 -11.64 15.46 -21.93
N PHE A 518 -10.56 16.18 -22.22
CA PHE A 518 -9.50 15.68 -23.11
C PHE A 518 -8.72 14.54 -22.45
N VAL A 519 -8.37 14.64 -21.16
CA VAL A 519 -7.76 13.53 -20.39
C VAL A 519 -8.63 12.29 -20.41
N ASN A 520 -9.94 12.44 -20.19
CA ASN A 520 -10.86 11.31 -20.28
C ASN A 520 -10.92 10.71 -21.69
N TRP A 521 -10.86 11.54 -22.72
CA TRP A 521 -10.77 11.08 -24.11
C TRP A 521 -9.47 10.32 -24.37
N LEU A 522 -8.31 10.83 -23.88
CA LEU A 522 -7.02 10.13 -23.96
C LEU A 522 -7.09 8.74 -23.29
N LYS A 523 -7.76 8.66 -22.15
CA LYS A 523 -7.98 7.41 -21.42
C LYS A 523 -8.81 6.42 -22.24
N ILE A 524 -9.92 6.85 -22.82
CA ILE A 524 -10.80 6.00 -23.65
C ILE A 524 -10.07 5.52 -24.89
N LYS A 525 -9.24 6.35 -25.52
CA LYS A 525 -8.49 6.03 -26.73
C LYS A 525 -7.17 5.29 -26.50
N GLY A 526 -6.78 5.05 -25.21
CA GLY A 526 -5.57 4.32 -24.87
C GLY A 526 -4.27 5.10 -25.04
N TYR A 527 -4.34 6.43 -25.05
CA TYR A 527 -3.17 7.32 -25.05
C TYR A 527 -2.73 7.70 -23.62
N LEU A 528 -3.63 7.67 -22.64
CA LEU A 528 -3.29 7.77 -21.24
C LEU A 528 -2.81 6.39 -20.75
N ILE A 529 -1.54 6.30 -20.42
CA ILE A 529 -0.90 5.07 -19.91
C ILE A 529 -1.32 4.84 -18.46
N GLU A 530 -1.09 5.85 -17.61
CA GLU A 530 -1.40 5.76 -16.18
C GLU A 530 -1.56 7.16 -15.56
N GLU A 531 -2.27 7.22 -14.43
CA GLU A 531 -2.34 8.40 -13.56
C GLU A 531 -1.59 8.02 -12.27
N VAL A 532 -0.63 8.84 -11.87
CA VAL A 532 0.25 8.61 -10.71
C VAL A 532 0.24 9.83 -9.81
N ASP A 533 0.68 9.66 -8.57
CA ASP A 533 0.90 10.76 -7.63
C ASP A 533 2.30 11.39 -7.77
N ALA A 534 2.54 12.44 -6.98
CA ALA A 534 3.82 13.13 -7.00
C ALA A 534 5.00 12.26 -6.53
N ASP A 535 4.76 11.33 -5.59
CA ASP A 535 5.79 10.43 -5.10
C ASP A 535 6.24 9.44 -6.18
N GLU A 536 5.28 8.78 -6.83
CA GLU A 536 5.56 7.86 -7.92
C GLU A 536 6.23 8.56 -9.10
N TYR A 537 5.81 9.81 -9.43
CA TYR A 537 6.48 10.61 -10.46
C TYR A 537 7.96 10.79 -10.17
N HIS A 538 8.32 11.29 -8.98
CA HIS A 538 9.72 11.55 -8.65
C HIS A 538 10.54 10.27 -8.48
N ARG A 539 9.90 9.17 -8.09
CA ARG A 539 10.54 7.89 -7.88
C ARG A 539 10.78 7.11 -9.18
N SER A 540 9.90 7.25 -10.17
CA SER A 540 9.88 6.31 -11.30
C SER A 540 9.73 6.98 -12.68
N LEU A 541 9.46 8.27 -12.76
CA LEU A 541 9.09 8.96 -14.00
C LEU A 541 9.89 10.24 -14.28
N LEU A 542 11.03 10.45 -13.60
CA LEU A 542 11.95 11.52 -13.99
C LEU A 542 12.49 11.27 -15.40
N PRO A 543 12.88 12.32 -16.15
CA PRO A 543 13.31 12.18 -17.55
C PRO A 543 14.37 11.10 -17.75
N GLY A 544 14.10 10.16 -18.64
CA GLY A 544 14.97 9.03 -18.94
C GLY A 544 14.77 7.79 -18.08
N MET A 545 13.87 7.77 -17.12
CA MET A 545 13.61 6.58 -16.31
C MET A 545 12.70 5.56 -17.02
N ALA A 546 12.96 4.26 -16.77
CA ALA A 546 12.17 3.15 -17.26
C ALA A 546 10.92 2.93 -16.44
N TYR A 547 9.77 2.82 -17.08
CA TYR A 547 8.50 2.55 -16.44
C TYR A 547 7.76 1.39 -17.11
N PHE A 548 7.31 0.43 -16.33
CA PHE A 548 6.62 -0.75 -16.83
C PHE A 548 5.14 -0.69 -16.48
N SER A 549 4.29 -0.61 -17.52
CA SER A 549 2.83 -0.59 -17.36
C SER A 549 2.14 -1.50 -18.38
N ARG A 550 1.20 -2.30 -17.91
CA ARG A 550 0.34 -3.18 -18.73
C ARG A 550 1.10 -4.13 -19.67
N GLY A 551 2.26 -4.62 -19.26
CA GLY A 551 3.08 -5.51 -20.07
C GLY A 551 3.99 -4.82 -21.08
N GLU A 552 3.98 -3.48 -21.15
CA GLU A 552 4.81 -2.66 -22.01
C GLU A 552 5.84 -1.87 -21.22
N LEU A 553 7.01 -1.68 -21.78
CA LEU A 553 8.09 -0.87 -21.24
C LEU A 553 8.04 0.52 -21.87
N TYR A 554 8.16 1.53 -21.04
CA TYR A 554 8.20 2.94 -21.45
C TYR A 554 9.45 3.62 -20.89
N MET A 555 9.92 4.64 -21.59
CA MET A 555 10.91 5.59 -21.10
C MET A 555 10.22 6.94 -20.90
N SER A 556 10.31 7.51 -19.72
CA SER A 556 9.77 8.83 -19.41
C SER A 556 10.59 9.94 -20.10
N GLY A 557 9.89 10.91 -20.60
CA GLY A 557 10.47 12.08 -21.28
C GLY A 557 10.13 13.39 -20.57
N GLU A 558 9.82 14.41 -21.36
CA GLU A 558 9.51 15.75 -20.89
C GLU A 558 8.20 15.81 -20.10
N ARG A 559 8.15 16.72 -19.14
CA ARG A 559 6.95 17.04 -18.35
C ARG A 559 6.37 18.39 -18.80
N LEU A 560 5.10 18.42 -19.19
CA LEU A 560 4.31 19.62 -19.41
C LEU A 560 3.43 19.89 -18.19
N THR A 561 3.53 21.08 -17.60
CA THR A 561 2.73 21.47 -16.44
C THR A 561 1.66 22.49 -16.84
N LEU A 562 0.41 22.20 -16.54
CA LEU A 562 -0.76 23.07 -16.76
C LEU A 562 -1.52 23.25 -15.44
N GLY A 563 -1.13 24.26 -14.66
CA GLY A 563 -1.62 24.46 -13.31
C GLY A 563 -1.24 23.27 -12.40
N LYS A 564 -2.24 22.61 -11.83
CA LYS A 564 -2.05 21.41 -10.98
C LYS A 564 -1.98 20.09 -11.75
N PHE A 565 -2.03 20.11 -13.05
CA PHE A 565 -1.98 18.93 -13.90
C PHE A 565 -0.63 18.84 -14.60
N HIS A 566 0.03 17.69 -14.43
CA HIS A 566 1.35 17.41 -14.97
C HIS A 566 1.25 16.27 -15.96
N PHE A 567 1.70 16.48 -17.19
CA PHE A 567 1.69 15.48 -18.27
C PHE A 567 3.12 15.04 -18.53
N VAL A 568 3.43 13.79 -18.26
CA VAL A 568 4.72 13.17 -18.53
C VAL A 568 4.58 12.40 -19.83
N PHE A 569 5.34 12.79 -20.84
CA PHE A 569 5.33 12.11 -22.13
C PHE A 569 6.24 10.90 -22.07
N ALA A 570 5.75 9.75 -22.50
CA ALA A 570 6.49 8.50 -22.42
C ALA A 570 6.56 7.80 -23.78
N ARG A 571 7.76 7.44 -24.19
CA ARG A 571 8.03 6.67 -25.38
C ARG A 571 7.98 5.19 -25.06
N GLN A 572 7.28 4.42 -25.88
CA GLN A 572 7.23 2.97 -25.76
C GLN A 572 8.53 2.36 -26.29
N LEU A 573 9.12 1.46 -25.52
CA LEU A 573 10.33 0.71 -25.86
C LEU A 573 10.00 -0.76 -26.16
N ASN A 574 11.03 -1.53 -26.53
CA ASN A 574 10.87 -2.96 -26.70
C ASN A 574 10.53 -3.63 -25.35
N ARG A 575 9.35 -4.22 -25.27
CA ARG A 575 8.83 -4.89 -24.05
C ARG A 575 9.68 -6.09 -23.58
N LEU A 576 10.55 -6.60 -24.44
CA LEU A 576 11.42 -7.73 -24.12
C LEU A 576 12.72 -7.30 -23.44
N TRP A 577 13.01 -6.00 -23.43
CA TRP A 577 14.23 -5.51 -22.75
C TRP A 577 14.11 -5.73 -21.25
N ASP A 578 15.19 -6.23 -20.67
CA ASP A 578 15.39 -6.39 -19.24
C ASP A 578 16.14 -5.18 -18.70
N VAL A 579 15.40 -4.14 -18.36
CA VAL A 579 15.92 -2.87 -17.83
C VAL A 579 15.08 -2.42 -16.64
N GLU A 580 15.75 -2.03 -15.58
CA GLU A 580 15.16 -1.39 -14.40
C GLU A 580 15.96 -0.13 -14.05
N THR A 581 15.29 0.92 -13.60
CA THR A 581 15.92 2.16 -13.13
C THR A 581 15.65 2.38 -11.65
N PHE A 582 16.66 2.93 -10.95
CA PHE A 582 16.61 3.20 -9.51
C PHE A 582 17.07 4.62 -9.27
N VAL A 583 16.24 5.45 -8.68
CA VAL A 583 16.55 6.86 -8.44
C VAL A 583 17.66 7.01 -7.40
N SER A 584 18.59 7.96 -7.65
CA SER A 584 19.58 8.43 -6.69
C SER A 584 19.04 9.69 -6.02
N LYS A 585 18.94 9.66 -4.69
CA LYS A 585 18.44 10.78 -3.91
C LYS A 585 19.23 10.97 -2.63
N ARG A 586 19.30 12.20 -2.15
CA ARG A 586 19.63 12.52 -0.76
C ARG A 586 18.41 13.20 -0.11
N GLU A 587 18.37 13.16 1.19
CA GLU A 587 17.29 13.73 1.96
C GLU A 587 17.81 14.76 2.94
N GLU A 588 17.00 15.79 3.19
CA GLU A 588 17.22 16.78 4.22
C GLU A 588 15.96 16.84 5.06
N VAL A 589 16.09 16.78 6.38
CA VAL A 589 14.96 16.78 7.31
C VAL A 589 15.11 17.98 8.23
N GLU A 590 14.03 18.74 8.40
CA GLU A 590 13.91 19.86 9.33
C GLU A 590 12.76 19.56 10.32
N ILE A 591 12.99 19.77 11.61
CA ILE A 591 11.96 19.63 12.65
C ILE A 591 11.18 20.94 12.69
N LEU A 592 9.88 20.88 12.35
CA LEU A 592 9.00 22.05 12.41
C LEU A 592 8.36 22.20 13.79
N GLU A 593 7.96 21.07 14.39
CA GLU A 593 7.28 21.04 15.70
C GLU A 593 7.47 19.69 16.37
N THR A 594 7.70 19.69 17.67
CA THR A 594 7.67 18.49 18.50
C THR A 594 6.36 18.46 19.28
N THR A 595 5.49 17.50 18.98
CA THR A 595 4.17 17.38 19.64
C THR A 595 4.20 16.53 20.89
N ALA A 596 5.10 15.54 20.94
CA ALA A 596 5.31 14.68 22.11
C ALA A 596 6.76 14.19 22.16
N SER A 597 7.26 13.94 23.38
CA SER A 597 8.54 13.28 23.59
C SER A 597 8.50 12.36 24.82
N LYS A 598 9.31 11.31 24.78
CA LYS A 598 9.55 10.38 25.88
C LYS A 598 10.98 9.87 25.83
N ALA A 599 11.50 9.39 26.95
CA ALA A 599 12.82 8.81 27.01
C ALA A 599 12.76 7.30 27.31
N TYR A 600 13.57 6.52 26.60
CA TYR A 600 13.73 5.10 26.85
C TYR A 600 15.19 4.68 26.73
N ARG A 601 15.75 4.12 27.80
CA ARG A 601 17.15 3.66 27.84
C ARG A 601 18.18 4.69 27.39
N GLY A 602 17.94 5.98 27.66
CA GLY A 602 18.84 7.08 27.26
C GLY A 602 18.67 7.59 25.84
N VAL A 603 17.76 7.01 25.07
CA VAL A 603 17.32 7.54 23.76
C VAL A 603 16.09 8.40 23.99
N GLU A 604 16.10 9.63 23.48
CA GLU A 604 14.93 10.49 23.44
C GLU A 604 14.12 10.15 22.18
N ILE A 605 12.85 9.82 22.37
CA ILE A 605 11.92 9.45 21.30
C ILE A 605 10.94 10.59 21.15
N CYS A 606 10.93 11.23 20.00
CA CYS A 606 10.08 12.37 19.69
C CYS A 606 9.05 12.04 18.63
N LEU A 607 7.91 12.72 18.68
CA LEU A 607 6.85 12.73 17.68
C LEU A 607 6.58 14.17 17.27
N GLY A 608 6.36 14.43 15.99
CA GLY A 608 5.99 15.77 15.55
C GLY A 608 5.97 15.96 14.05
N ARG A 609 5.97 17.22 13.65
CA ARG A 609 5.93 17.65 12.25
C ARG A 609 7.33 17.88 11.72
N LEU A 610 7.56 17.39 10.51
CA LEU A 610 8.83 17.47 9.80
C LEU A 610 8.62 18.12 8.44
N ARG A 611 9.63 18.87 7.96
CA ARG A 611 9.77 19.21 6.56
C ARG A 611 10.85 18.33 5.97
N VAL A 612 10.47 17.57 4.94
CA VAL A 612 11.37 16.65 4.23
C VAL A 612 11.62 17.19 2.83
N ARG A 613 12.90 17.24 2.46
CA ARG A 613 13.34 17.63 1.13
C ARG A 613 14.05 16.47 0.48
N HIS A 614 13.46 15.89 -0.54
CA HIS A 614 14.08 14.89 -1.40
C HIS A 614 14.79 15.58 -2.56
N ILE A 615 16.08 15.33 -2.69
CA ILE A 615 16.94 15.92 -3.73
C ILE A 615 17.38 14.78 -4.64
N TYR A 616 16.73 14.68 -5.79
CA TYR A 616 16.98 13.62 -6.76
C TYR A 616 18.12 14.04 -7.70
N THR A 617 19.27 13.41 -7.56
CA THR A 617 20.52 13.78 -8.26
C THR A 617 20.72 13.00 -9.56
N GLY A 618 19.95 11.94 -9.79
CA GLY A 618 20.07 11.09 -10.95
C GLY A 618 19.40 9.74 -10.76
N PHE A 619 19.83 8.74 -11.53
CA PHE A 619 19.36 7.37 -11.38
C PHE A 619 20.37 6.36 -11.90
N ALA A 620 20.31 5.13 -11.38
CA ALA A 620 21.03 3.97 -11.88
C ALA A 620 20.17 3.14 -12.81
N ILE A 621 20.80 2.44 -13.74
CA ILE A 621 20.16 1.54 -14.70
C ILE A 621 20.74 0.14 -14.49
N LYS A 622 19.87 -0.87 -14.42
CA LYS A 622 20.26 -2.27 -14.27
C LYS A 622 19.50 -3.16 -15.24
N GLY A 623 20.17 -4.19 -15.78
CA GLY A 623 19.53 -5.20 -16.63
C GLY A 623 20.47 -5.77 -17.68
N ASN A 624 19.94 -6.64 -18.54
CA ASN A 624 20.72 -7.26 -19.62
C ASN A 624 20.77 -6.39 -20.89
N ASP A 625 19.86 -5.41 -21.01
CA ASP A 625 19.70 -4.55 -22.19
C ASP A 625 20.12 -3.09 -21.94
N VAL A 626 21.04 -2.87 -21.00
CA VAL A 626 21.49 -1.52 -20.61
C VAL A 626 22.08 -0.76 -21.77
N GLY A 627 22.89 -1.39 -22.64
CA GLY A 627 23.47 -0.75 -23.82
C GLY A 627 22.41 -0.18 -24.77
N ASN A 628 21.39 -0.98 -25.11
CA ASN A 628 20.26 -0.53 -25.93
C ASN A 628 19.51 0.64 -25.28
N TYR A 629 19.36 0.59 -23.94
CA TYR A 629 18.68 1.63 -23.19
C TYR A 629 19.47 2.94 -23.16
N VAL A 630 20.80 2.86 -23.00
CA VAL A 630 21.70 4.02 -23.03
C VAL A 630 21.65 4.72 -24.38
N ALA A 631 21.57 3.98 -25.49
CA ALA A 631 21.38 4.57 -26.81
C ALA A 631 20.09 5.41 -26.93
N GLU A 632 18.99 4.97 -26.33
CA GLU A 632 17.78 5.77 -26.26
C GLU A 632 17.90 6.99 -25.32
N LEU A 633 18.66 6.88 -24.23
CA LEU A 633 18.97 8.02 -23.36
C LEU A 633 19.79 9.10 -24.07
N MET A 634 20.76 8.70 -24.90
CA MET A 634 21.54 9.64 -25.70
C MET A 634 20.65 10.43 -26.68
N ARG A 635 19.65 9.79 -27.29
CA ARG A 635 18.66 10.47 -28.13
C ARG A 635 17.83 11.48 -27.34
N LEU A 636 17.43 11.17 -26.10
CA LEU A 636 16.74 12.12 -25.23
C LEU A 636 17.63 13.28 -24.83
N LYS A 637 18.95 13.04 -24.64
CA LYS A 637 19.94 14.07 -24.36
C LYS A 637 20.13 14.99 -25.54
N GLU A 638 20.31 14.46 -26.76
CA GLU A 638 20.41 15.22 -28.01
C GLU A 638 19.15 16.08 -28.27
N ALA A 639 17.98 15.55 -27.92
CA ALA A 639 16.72 16.29 -27.98
C ALA A 639 16.55 17.35 -26.88
N GLY A 640 17.50 17.50 -25.96
CA GLY A 640 17.47 18.44 -24.84
C GLY A 640 16.45 18.09 -23.74
N VAL A 641 15.88 16.90 -23.76
CA VAL A 641 14.89 16.41 -22.77
C VAL A 641 15.60 15.91 -21.53
N LEU A 642 16.65 15.12 -21.69
CA LEU A 642 17.51 14.68 -20.60
C LEU A 642 18.65 15.69 -20.41
N LYS A 643 18.57 16.47 -19.34
CA LYS A 643 19.64 17.37 -18.90
C LYS A 643 20.49 16.66 -17.85
N GLY A 644 21.56 16.02 -18.30
CA GLY A 644 22.43 15.24 -17.43
C GLY A 644 23.53 14.52 -18.17
N GLU A 645 24.40 13.88 -17.38
CA GLU A 645 25.52 13.11 -17.87
C GLU A 645 25.30 11.62 -17.64
N ILE A 646 25.71 10.81 -18.58
CA ILE A 646 25.63 9.36 -18.53
C ILE A 646 27.04 8.82 -18.30
N TYR A 647 27.22 7.98 -17.30
CA TYR A 647 28.51 7.41 -16.91
C TYR A 647 28.51 5.90 -17.11
N SER A 648 29.65 5.40 -17.62
CA SER A 648 29.94 3.97 -17.58
C SER A 648 30.33 3.57 -16.17
N PRO A 649 29.76 2.51 -15.60
CA PRO A 649 30.14 2.05 -14.26
C PRO A 649 31.56 1.46 -14.21
N LEU A 650 32.09 0.99 -15.35
CA LEU A 650 33.39 0.32 -15.41
C LEU A 650 34.58 1.28 -15.45
N SER A 651 34.50 2.32 -16.28
CA SER A 651 35.58 3.31 -16.41
C SER A 651 35.35 4.52 -15.51
N GLY A 652 34.14 4.75 -15.03
CA GLY A 652 33.73 5.99 -14.39
C GLY A 652 33.76 7.18 -15.35
N GLU A 653 33.95 6.92 -16.64
CA GLU A 653 34.06 7.95 -17.68
C GLU A 653 32.66 8.34 -18.20
N ARG A 654 32.62 9.59 -18.67
CA ARG A 654 31.45 10.14 -19.32
C ARG A 654 31.27 9.51 -20.69
N VAL A 655 30.05 9.03 -20.98
CA VAL A 655 29.68 8.48 -22.28
C VAL A 655 29.59 9.60 -23.30
N LYS A 656 30.23 9.41 -24.47
CA LYS A 656 30.21 10.36 -25.57
C LYS A 656 29.18 9.93 -26.63
N ALA A 657 28.64 10.91 -27.33
CA ALA A 657 27.58 10.70 -28.34
C ALA A 657 28.01 9.88 -29.58
N ASP A 658 29.29 9.83 -29.84
CA ASP A 658 29.89 9.16 -30.99
C ASP A 658 30.39 7.72 -30.69
N GLU A 659 30.16 7.21 -29.50
CA GLU A 659 30.49 5.84 -29.14
C GLU A 659 29.45 4.85 -29.69
N ASP A 660 29.92 3.77 -30.32
CA ASP A 660 29.03 2.68 -30.75
C ASP A 660 28.64 1.78 -29.59
N PHE A 661 27.46 2.00 -29.05
CA PHE A 661 26.93 1.29 -27.90
C PHE A 661 26.64 -0.18 -28.14
N SER A 662 26.59 -0.64 -29.39
CA SER A 662 26.39 -2.04 -29.75
C SER A 662 27.62 -2.91 -29.54
N ILE A 663 28.81 -2.29 -29.51
CA ILE A 663 30.12 -2.95 -29.41
C ILE A 663 30.63 -2.96 -27.98
N LEU A 664 30.25 -1.97 -27.16
CA LEU A 664 30.59 -1.94 -25.76
C LEU A 664 29.81 -3.03 -25.01
N ASN A 665 30.53 -3.97 -24.40
CA ASN A 665 30.02 -4.86 -23.39
C ASN A 665 29.53 -4.01 -22.18
N TRP A 666 28.40 -3.35 -22.34
CA TRP A 666 27.73 -2.64 -21.26
C TRP A 666 27.21 -3.68 -20.26
N GLU A 667 28.10 -4.09 -19.38
CA GLU A 667 27.75 -5.03 -18.35
C GLU A 667 26.71 -4.39 -17.45
N ARG A 668 25.44 -4.79 -17.66
CA ARG A 668 24.30 -4.75 -16.73
C ARG A 668 24.04 -3.48 -15.93
N PHE A 669 24.87 -2.41 -16.03
CA PHE A 669 24.74 -1.17 -15.25
C PHE A 669 25.15 0.08 -16.02
N ALA A 670 24.44 1.19 -15.78
CA ALA A 670 24.83 2.54 -16.13
C ALA A 670 24.32 3.52 -15.07
N ARG A 671 24.80 4.76 -15.08
CA ARG A 671 24.35 5.82 -14.18
C ARG A 671 24.08 7.10 -14.95
N VAL A 672 23.02 7.80 -14.56
CA VAL A 672 22.69 9.14 -15.04
C VAL A 672 22.80 10.10 -13.87
N GLU A 673 23.52 11.23 -14.04
CA GLU A 673 23.55 12.34 -13.09
C GLU A 673 22.91 13.56 -13.76
N PHE A 674 21.91 14.14 -13.09
CA PHE A 674 21.26 15.35 -13.59
C PHE A 674 22.14 16.57 -13.40
N GLU A 675 22.12 17.50 -14.37
CA GLU A 675 22.81 18.80 -14.25
C GLU A 675 22.24 19.64 -13.10
N GLU A 676 20.93 19.65 -12.98
CA GLU A 676 20.20 20.25 -11.87
C GLU A 676 19.36 19.18 -11.18
N PRO A 677 19.45 19.06 -9.85
CA PRO A 677 18.66 18.05 -9.14
C PRO A 677 17.18 18.39 -9.18
N HIS A 678 16.35 17.36 -9.28
CA HIS A 678 14.91 17.51 -9.08
C HIS A 678 14.62 17.52 -7.58
N ILE A 679 13.88 18.52 -7.11
CA ILE A 679 13.58 18.70 -5.69
C ILE A 679 12.09 18.48 -5.46
N ARG A 680 11.77 17.67 -4.44
CA ARG A 680 10.43 17.56 -3.86
C ARG A 680 10.52 17.92 -2.39
N GLU A 681 9.77 18.92 -1.97
CA GLU A 681 9.67 19.32 -0.57
C GLU A 681 8.23 19.13 -0.10
N PHE A 682 8.06 18.57 1.08
CA PHE A 682 6.74 18.37 1.68
C PHE A 682 6.84 18.34 3.21
N GLU A 683 5.74 18.71 3.86
CA GLU A 683 5.57 18.55 5.31
C GLU A 683 4.90 17.23 5.61
N THR A 684 5.33 16.56 6.70
CA THR A 684 4.79 15.28 7.12
C THR A 684 4.89 15.10 8.63
N GLU A 685 4.32 14.00 9.12
CA GLU A 685 4.50 13.56 10.50
C GLU A 685 5.57 12.47 10.57
N GLY A 686 6.36 12.50 11.64
CA GLY A 686 7.39 11.50 11.87
C GLY A 686 7.71 11.32 13.35
N ILE A 687 8.43 10.24 13.60
CA ILE A 687 9.13 10.01 14.85
C ILE A 687 10.63 10.18 14.61
N TRP A 688 11.35 10.59 15.64
CA TRP A 688 12.80 10.55 15.59
C TRP A 688 13.40 10.11 16.92
N LEU A 689 14.47 9.36 16.79
CA LEU A 689 15.25 8.82 17.88
C LEU A 689 16.52 9.65 18.01
N VAL A 690 16.68 10.36 19.14
CA VAL A 690 17.88 11.13 19.45
C VAL A 690 18.76 10.29 20.35
N PHE A 691 19.90 9.91 19.84
CA PHE A 691 20.82 9.03 20.52
C PHE A 691 21.78 9.84 21.42
N PRO A 692 22.23 9.27 22.54
CA PRO A 692 23.22 9.89 23.40
C PRO A 692 24.61 9.95 22.71
N ASP A 693 25.41 10.99 23.01
CA ASP A 693 26.71 11.21 22.36
C ASP A 693 27.72 10.09 22.57
N TRP A 694 27.62 9.37 23.68
CA TRP A 694 28.54 8.27 23.98
C TRP A 694 28.48 7.10 22.96
N ILE A 695 27.43 7.00 22.14
CA ILE A 695 27.41 5.98 21.10
C ILE A 695 28.55 6.16 20.08
N ARG A 696 29.10 7.36 19.94
CA ARG A 696 30.26 7.64 19.08
C ARG A 696 31.56 7.04 19.59
N GLU A 697 31.60 6.73 20.88
CA GLU A 697 32.75 6.11 21.52
C GLU A 697 32.76 4.58 21.39
N ILE A 698 31.69 3.99 20.80
CA ILE A 698 31.65 2.56 20.56
C ILE A 698 32.70 2.21 19.52
N PRO A 699 33.69 1.35 19.83
CA PRO A 699 34.76 1.04 18.91
C PRO A 699 34.23 0.24 17.71
N ASN A 700 34.70 0.62 16.53
CA ASN A 700 34.46 -0.17 15.33
C ASN A 700 35.53 -1.27 15.24
N GLU A 701 35.26 -2.41 15.90
CA GLU A 701 36.21 -3.52 15.97
C GLU A 701 36.44 -4.19 14.62
N GLU A 702 35.45 -4.18 13.74
CA GLU A 702 35.58 -4.79 12.41
C GLU A 702 36.53 -4.02 11.51
N PHE A 703 36.56 -2.70 11.65
CA PHE A 703 37.54 -1.87 10.97
C PHE A 703 38.98 -2.17 11.46
N ARG A 704 39.14 -2.35 12.79
CA ARG A 704 40.42 -2.76 13.40
C ARG A 704 40.81 -4.17 13.00
N GLU A 705 39.88 -5.10 12.94
CA GLU A 705 40.11 -6.47 12.53
C GLU A 705 40.54 -6.55 11.06
N PHE A 706 39.91 -5.80 10.16
CA PHE A 706 40.32 -5.71 8.76
C PHE A 706 41.76 -5.21 8.59
N PHE A 707 42.11 -4.13 9.28
CA PHE A 707 43.50 -3.61 9.24
C PHE A 707 44.48 -4.60 9.88
N GLY A 708 44.07 -5.32 10.95
CA GLY A 708 44.87 -6.38 11.55
C GLY A 708 45.16 -7.51 10.60
N ILE A 709 44.18 -8.01 9.87
CA ILE A 709 44.28 -9.07 8.86
C ILE A 709 45.18 -8.59 7.67
N ALA A 710 44.99 -7.34 7.24
CA ALA A 710 45.82 -6.77 6.17
C ALA A 710 47.29 -6.60 6.62
N ALA A 711 47.52 -6.20 7.87
CA ALA A 711 48.86 -6.09 8.47
C ALA A 711 49.54 -7.47 8.61
N GLU A 712 48.85 -8.48 9.12
CA GLU A 712 49.33 -9.87 9.24
C GLU A 712 49.75 -10.46 7.89
N LYS A 713 49.05 -10.06 6.81
CA LYS A 713 49.38 -10.51 5.44
C LYS A 713 50.41 -9.61 4.74
N GLY A 714 51.04 -8.63 5.41
CA GLY A 714 51.97 -7.67 4.83
C GLY A 714 51.39 -6.79 3.71
N LYS A 715 50.09 -6.46 3.79
CA LYS A 715 49.32 -5.73 2.78
C LYS A 715 48.76 -4.41 3.31
N GLU A 716 49.38 -3.83 4.32
CA GLU A 716 48.97 -2.55 4.92
C GLU A 716 48.87 -1.41 3.89
N ASP A 717 49.85 -1.32 2.98
CA ASP A 717 49.83 -0.29 1.94
C ASP A 717 48.65 -0.45 0.97
N LEU A 718 48.24 -1.68 0.69
CA LEU A 718 47.09 -1.95 -0.17
C LEU A 718 45.78 -1.53 0.53
N ALA A 719 45.65 -1.86 1.81
CA ALA A 719 44.48 -1.47 2.59
C ALA A 719 44.36 0.04 2.70
N PHE A 720 45.50 0.73 2.92
CA PHE A 720 45.56 2.18 3.00
C PHE A 720 45.30 2.86 1.66
N THR A 721 45.87 2.34 0.58
CA THR A 721 45.69 2.84 -0.78
C THR A 721 44.22 2.65 -1.23
N LEU A 722 43.60 1.50 -0.92
CA LEU A 722 42.20 1.27 -1.18
C LEU A 722 41.31 2.21 -0.36
N TYR A 723 41.64 2.44 0.90
CA TYR A 723 40.90 3.34 1.78
C TYR A 723 40.92 4.80 1.32
N GLU A 724 42.10 5.31 0.91
CA GLU A 724 42.24 6.68 0.46
C GLU A 724 41.71 6.93 -0.97
N ASN A 725 41.83 5.93 -1.84
CA ASN A 725 41.44 6.04 -3.26
C ASN A 725 40.06 5.47 -3.55
N LEU A 726 39.32 5.03 -2.54
CA LEU A 726 37.97 4.54 -2.72
C LEU A 726 37.03 5.68 -3.11
N ASP A 727 36.95 5.92 -4.41
CA ASP A 727 35.96 6.80 -5.00
C ASP A 727 34.60 6.07 -5.01
N ARG A 728 33.55 6.74 -4.54
CA ARG A 728 32.18 6.29 -4.59
C ARG A 728 31.80 5.72 -5.96
N LYS A 729 32.30 6.31 -7.03
CA LYS A 729 32.06 5.89 -8.42
C LYS A 729 32.59 4.49 -8.74
N LYS A 730 33.68 4.06 -8.12
CA LYS A 730 34.28 2.73 -8.35
C LYS A 730 33.64 1.62 -7.52
N LEU A 731 32.97 1.97 -6.41
CA LEU A 731 32.30 1.02 -5.52
C LEU A 731 30.87 0.74 -5.92
N PHE A 732 30.27 1.62 -6.69
CA PHE A 732 28.89 1.53 -7.14
C PHE A 732 28.48 0.15 -7.69
N PRO A 733 29.29 -0.51 -8.57
CA PRO A 733 28.96 -1.84 -9.06
C PRO A 733 28.91 -2.91 -7.97
N ILE A 734 29.71 -2.78 -6.91
CA ILE A 734 29.78 -3.74 -5.80
C ILE A 734 28.47 -3.68 -4.98
N TYR A 735 27.97 -2.49 -4.71
CA TYR A 735 26.71 -2.29 -3.97
C TYR A 735 25.48 -2.74 -4.72
N LEU A 736 25.47 -2.65 -6.02
CA LEU A 736 24.37 -3.16 -6.84
C LEU A 736 24.38 -4.69 -7.03
N GLY A 737 25.27 -5.42 -6.36
CA GLY A 737 25.42 -6.86 -6.51
C GLY A 737 26.03 -7.22 -7.86
N ALA A 738 27.00 -6.41 -8.30
CA ALA A 738 27.76 -6.68 -9.50
C ALA A 738 28.48 -8.03 -9.43
N THR A 739 28.57 -8.69 -10.56
CA THR A 739 29.24 -9.99 -10.66
C THR A 739 30.76 -9.86 -10.44
N SER A 740 31.40 -10.95 -10.03
CA SER A 740 32.88 -11.05 -9.87
C SER A 740 33.67 -10.50 -11.06
N HIS A 741 33.10 -10.57 -12.28
CA HIS A 741 33.70 -10.04 -13.49
C HIS A 741 33.81 -8.50 -13.51
N VAL A 742 32.82 -7.77 -12.99
CA VAL A 742 32.86 -6.30 -12.87
C VAL A 742 33.92 -5.86 -11.86
N ILE A 743 34.00 -6.61 -10.74
CA ILE A 743 35.03 -6.40 -9.73
C ILE A 743 36.41 -6.64 -10.31
N ARG A 744 36.65 -7.71 -11.11
CA ARG A 744 37.87 -8.00 -11.81
C ARG A 744 38.30 -6.87 -12.71
N LYS A 745 37.39 -6.34 -13.53
CA LYS A 745 37.70 -5.28 -14.49
C LYS A 745 37.95 -3.95 -13.79
N ALA A 746 37.30 -3.69 -12.70
CA ALA A 746 37.48 -2.47 -11.90
C ALA A 746 38.77 -2.48 -11.06
N ILE A 747 39.26 -3.67 -10.69
CA ILE A 747 40.40 -3.86 -9.77
C ILE A 747 41.47 -4.82 -10.37
N GLY A 748 41.30 -5.23 -11.62
CA GLY A 748 41.97 -6.36 -12.26
C GLY A 748 43.49 -6.52 -12.04
N ASP A 749 44.25 -5.45 -12.20
CA ASP A 749 45.70 -5.50 -11.99
C ASP A 749 46.11 -5.63 -10.51
N THR A 750 45.21 -5.22 -9.60
CA THR A 750 45.50 -5.25 -8.17
C THR A 750 45.29 -6.66 -7.59
N LEU A 751 44.31 -7.40 -8.09
CA LEU A 751 44.01 -8.78 -7.64
C LEU A 751 45.14 -9.76 -8.04
N GLN A 752 45.60 -9.65 -9.28
CA GLN A 752 46.74 -10.47 -9.78
C GLN A 752 48.03 -10.21 -9.03
N ARG A 753 48.29 -8.95 -8.68
CA ARG A 753 49.53 -8.53 -8.00
C ARG A 753 49.62 -9.02 -6.56
N PHE A 754 48.49 -9.23 -5.87
CA PHE A 754 48.44 -9.57 -4.45
C PHE A 754 47.87 -10.96 -4.13
N GLY A 755 47.43 -11.73 -5.11
CA GLY A 755 46.91 -13.10 -4.91
C GLY A 755 45.71 -13.18 -3.97
N ILE A 756 44.81 -12.21 -4.01
CA ILE A 756 43.61 -12.12 -3.17
C ILE A 756 42.41 -12.73 -3.91
N ASN A 757 41.56 -13.51 -3.19
CA ASN A 757 40.29 -13.99 -3.69
C ASN A 757 39.32 -12.84 -3.89
N GLU A 758 38.58 -12.85 -4.99
CA GLU A 758 37.63 -11.80 -5.36
C GLU A 758 36.49 -11.58 -4.32
N GLU A 759 35.98 -12.68 -3.75
CA GLU A 759 34.92 -12.59 -2.73
C GLU A 759 35.45 -11.97 -1.44
N GLU A 760 36.70 -12.34 -1.04
CA GLU A 760 37.34 -11.75 0.14
C GLU A 760 37.62 -10.26 -0.04
N LEU A 761 38.04 -9.85 -1.26
CA LEU A 761 38.29 -8.42 -1.54
C LEU A 761 37.00 -7.62 -1.63
N ALA A 762 35.96 -8.13 -2.28
CA ALA A 762 34.66 -7.48 -2.35
C ALA A 762 34.05 -7.30 -0.95
N PHE A 763 34.19 -8.31 -0.11
CA PHE A 763 33.76 -8.28 1.28
C PHE A 763 34.55 -7.23 2.10
N ALA A 764 35.90 -7.21 1.95
CA ALA A 764 36.75 -6.28 2.65
C ALA A 764 36.50 -4.81 2.23
N ILE A 765 36.33 -4.57 0.93
CA ILE A 765 36.02 -3.23 0.41
C ILE A 765 34.66 -2.77 0.95
N LYS A 766 33.63 -3.64 0.95
CA LYS A 766 32.32 -3.31 1.48
C LYS A 766 32.40 -2.93 2.96
N LYS A 767 33.02 -3.77 3.78
CA LYS A 767 33.20 -3.48 5.21
C LYS A 767 33.94 -2.15 5.46
N MET A 768 34.99 -1.87 4.67
CA MET A 768 35.75 -0.64 4.80
C MET A 768 34.91 0.59 4.46
N VAL A 769 34.06 0.51 3.44
CA VAL A 769 33.16 1.61 3.06
C VAL A 769 32.09 1.80 4.11
N ASP A 770 31.47 0.71 4.57
CA ASP A 770 30.43 0.76 5.59
C ASP A 770 30.97 1.36 6.90
N SER A 771 32.23 1.05 7.24
CA SER A 771 32.90 1.54 8.44
C SER A 771 33.42 2.98 8.34
N LYS A 772 33.61 3.51 7.14
CA LYS A 772 34.23 4.84 6.91
C LYS A 772 33.42 5.97 7.51
N ASP A 773 32.08 5.81 7.57
CA ASP A 773 31.18 6.80 8.15
C ASP A 773 30.93 6.56 9.67
N GLY A 774 31.56 5.57 10.26
CA GLY A 774 31.50 5.28 11.68
C GLY A 774 30.07 5.07 12.19
N ILE A 775 29.65 5.91 13.16
CA ILE A 775 28.31 5.82 13.74
C ILE A 775 27.20 6.11 12.72
N GLY A 776 27.47 6.88 11.68
CA GLY A 776 26.52 7.17 10.62
C GLY A 776 26.05 5.89 9.92
N SER A 777 26.98 4.99 9.62
CA SER A 777 26.66 3.69 9.00
C SER A 777 25.79 2.80 9.89
N ALA A 778 26.00 2.85 11.21
CA ALA A 778 25.16 2.13 12.19
C ALA A 778 23.75 2.70 12.23
N LEU A 779 23.61 4.02 12.30
CA LEU A 779 22.32 4.70 12.34
C LEU A 779 21.53 4.49 11.04
N HIS A 780 22.20 4.48 9.89
CA HIS A 780 21.59 4.17 8.60
C HIS A 780 21.10 2.71 8.55
N ALA A 781 21.87 1.78 9.09
CA ALA A 781 21.42 0.39 9.21
C ALA A 781 20.22 0.23 10.16
N ILE A 782 20.20 0.96 11.28
CA ILE A 782 19.07 1.04 12.23
C ILE A 782 17.83 1.59 11.53
N GLU A 783 17.95 2.70 10.82
CA GLU A 783 16.88 3.31 10.04
C GLU A 783 16.21 2.30 9.10
N HIS A 784 17.02 1.67 8.24
CA HIS A 784 16.50 0.67 7.30
C HIS A 784 15.85 -0.51 8.01
N ASN A 785 16.43 -0.98 9.10
CA ASN A 785 15.89 -2.10 9.86
C ASN A 785 14.55 -1.76 10.49
N ILE A 786 14.42 -0.59 11.11
CA ILE A 786 13.15 -0.11 11.70
C ILE A 786 12.06 -0.04 10.64
N ILE A 787 12.34 0.54 9.46
CA ILE A 787 11.37 0.62 8.36
C ILE A 787 10.89 -0.77 7.92
N LYS A 788 11.78 -1.78 7.91
CA LYS A 788 11.43 -3.15 7.51
C LYS A 788 10.49 -3.86 8.48
N ILE A 789 10.65 -3.60 9.78
CA ILE A 789 9.86 -4.25 10.82
C ILE A 789 8.65 -3.43 11.27
N ALA A 790 8.54 -2.16 10.91
CA ALA A 790 7.39 -1.31 11.22
C ALA A 790 6.02 -1.95 10.86
N PRO A 791 5.87 -2.72 9.75
CA PRO A 791 4.62 -3.42 9.43
C PRO A 791 4.15 -4.44 10.47
N ILE A 792 4.97 -4.80 11.46
CA ILE A 792 4.55 -5.65 12.59
C ILE A 792 3.55 -4.91 13.49
N PHE A 793 3.65 -3.58 13.56
CA PHE A 793 2.89 -2.72 14.47
C PHE A 793 1.73 -2.00 13.80
N THR A 794 1.86 -1.64 12.54
CA THR A 794 0.87 -0.86 11.81
C THR A 794 0.59 -1.46 10.43
N TYR A 795 -0.68 -1.39 10.02
CA TYR A 795 -1.09 -1.84 8.68
C TYR A 795 -0.58 -0.85 7.62
N VAL A 796 0.67 -0.99 7.27
CA VAL A 796 1.39 -0.14 6.33
C VAL A 796 2.32 -0.98 5.47
N ASP A 797 2.40 -0.66 4.20
CA ASP A 797 3.51 -1.12 3.37
C ASP A 797 4.76 -0.33 3.78
N SER A 798 5.88 -1.01 4.05
CA SER A 798 7.17 -0.34 4.34
C SER A 798 7.57 0.67 3.25
N ARG A 799 6.94 0.60 2.09
CA ARG A 799 7.08 1.56 0.99
C ARG A 799 6.38 2.90 1.25
N GLU A 800 5.48 2.99 2.19
CA GLU A 800 4.80 4.22 2.60
C GLU A 800 5.56 4.98 3.68
N LEU A 801 6.63 4.38 4.24
CA LEU A 801 7.52 5.01 5.19
C LEU A 801 8.78 5.54 4.49
N GLY A 802 9.25 6.69 4.95
CA GLY A 802 10.57 7.23 4.68
C GLY A 802 11.41 7.25 5.94
N GLY A 803 12.72 7.41 5.77
CA GLY A 803 13.65 7.58 6.87
C GLY A 803 14.92 8.27 6.42
N TYR A 804 15.59 8.88 7.38
CA TYR A 804 16.91 9.46 7.20
C TYR A 804 17.67 9.49 8.52
N SER A 805 18.96 9.28 8.46
CA SER A 805 19.81 9.26 9.63
C SER A 805 20.95 10.30 9.55
N TYR A 806 21.26 10.89 10.67
CA TYR A 806 22.36 11.84 10.83
C TYR A 806 23.30 11.38 11.93
N ALA A 807 24.60 11.27 11.63
CA ALA A 807 25.62 11.12 12.66
C ALA A 807 25.75 12.40 13.50
N SER A 808 25.45 13.56 12.90
CA SER A 808 25.43 14.87 13.54
C SER A 808 24.35 15.72 12.89
N PHE A 809 23.21 15.87 13.59
CA PHE A 809 22.07 16.61 13.05
C PHE A 809 22.37 18.12 12.99
N PRO A 810 22.14 18.79 11.86
CA PRO A 810 22.60 20.19 11.69
C PRO A 810 21.67 21.24 12.31
N ASN A 811 20.41 20.91 12.60
CA ASN A 811 19.37 21.89 12.93
C ASN A 811 18.92 21.82 14.41
N PRO A 812 18.45 22.94 15.01
CA PRO A 812 17.73 22.90 16.29
C PRO A 812 16.50 21.97 16.24
N PRO A 813 16.05 21.40 17.37
CA PRO A 813 16.65 21.55 18.73
C PRO A 813 17.82 20.59 19.04
N HIS A 814 18.16 19.66 18.15
CA HIS A 814 19.11 18.58 18.40
C HIS A 814 20.46 18.76 17.66
N VAL A 815 20.94 19.99 17.53
CA VAL A 815 22.21 20.30 16.83
C VAL A 815 23.35 19.44 17.34
N GLY A 816 24.05 18.80 16.41
CA GLY A 816 25.22 17.97 16.71
C GLY A 816 24.91 16.57 17.21
N LYS A 817 23.64 16.23 17.55
CA LYS A 817 23.26 14.92 18.05
C LYS A 817 23.14 13.87 16.93
N PRO A 818 23.40 12.58 17.24
CA PRO A 818 23.06 11.47 16.36
C PRO A 818 21.53 11.27 16.36
N VAL A 819 20.92 11.27 15.18
CA VAL A 819 19.45 11.19 15.05
C VAL A 819 19.05 10.25 13.92
N VAL A 820 18.02 9.44 14.17
CA VAL A 820 17.33 8.63 13.15
C VAL A 820 15.89 9.09 13.04
N PHE A 821 15.50 9.52 11.86
CA PHE A 821 14.13 9.90 11.52
C PHE A 821 13.41 8.75 10.83
N ILE A 822 12.16 8.49 11.20
CA ILE A 822 11.22 7.63 10.48
C ILE A 822 9.95 8.44 10.31
N TYR A 823 9.53 8.65 9.08
CA TYR A 823 8.42 9.53 8.78
C TYR A 823 7.45 8.92 7.77
N ASP A 824 6.23 9.43 7.79
CA ASP A 824 5.20 9.07 6.83
C ASP A 824 5.55 9.65 5.45
N GLY A 825 5.61 8.83 4.43
CA GLY A 825 5.94 9.25 3.06
C GLY A 825 4.86 10.08 2.37
N ASN A 826 3.70 10.22 3.03
CA ASN A 826 2.57 11.00 2.54
C ASN A 826 2.61 12.44 3.09
N GLU A 827 2.29 13.40 2.26
CA GLU A 827 2.23 14.81 2.64
C GLU A 827 1.20 15.02 3.77
N PHE A 828 1.61 15.73 4.84
CA PHE A 828 0.89 15.94 6.09
C PHE A 828 0.54 14.65 6.86
N GLY A 829 1.18 13.52 6.53
CA GLY A 829 1.02 12.25 7.21
C GLY A 829 -0.30 11.51 6.94
N ALA A 830 -0.23 10.19 6.98
CA ALA A 830 -1.37 9.28 6.89
C ALA A 830 -1.79 8.70 8.26
N GLY A 831 -1.12 9.14 9.34
CA GLY A 831 -1.36 8.71 10.73
C GLY A 831 -0.50 7.52 11.17
N LEU A 832 0.64 7.30 10.53
CA LEU A 832 1.58 6.23 10.89
C LEU A 832 2.47 6.61 12.07
N ALA A 833 2.94 7.84 12.11
CA ALA A 833 3.89 8.32 13.11
C ALA A 833 3.38 8.17 14.57
N PRO A 834 2.13 8.50 14.92
CA PRO A 834 1.61 8.27 16.27
C PRO A 834 1.63 6.80 16.69
N ILE A 835 1.29 5.87 15.78
CA ILE A 835 1.30 4.43 16.06
C ILE A 835 2.72 3.94 16.32
N LEU A 836 3.68 4.41 15.53
CA LEU A 836 5.09 4.07 15.73
C LEU A 836 5.64 4.67 17.02
N TYR A 837 5.23 5.88 17.39
CA TYR A 837 5.62 6.52 18.65
C TYR A 837 5.12 5.72 19.87
N GLU A 838 3.86 5.30 19.89
CA GLU A 838 3.31 4.48 20.96
C GLU A 838 4.05 3.15 21.12
N ASN A 839 4.49 2.55 20.03
CA ASN A 839 5.18 1.26 20.00
C ASN A 839 6.72 1.38 19.90
N ALA A 840 7.30 2.57 20.01
CA ALA A 840 8.71 2.81 19.72
C ALA A 840 9.68 1.97 20.57
N GLU A 841 9.39 1.77 21.84
CA GLU A 841 10.21 0.95 22.74
C GLU A 841 10.29 -0.51 22.25
N LYS A 842 9.14 -1.09 21.93
CA LYS A 842 9.06 -2.44 21.34
C LYS A 842 9.73 -2.52 19.98
N LEU A 843 9.61 -1.44 19.19
CA LEU A 843 10.23 -1.33 17.88
C LEU A 843 11.76 -1.36 17.98
N MET A 844 12.35 -0.66 18.95
CA MET A 844 13.79 -0.70 19.26
C MET A 844 14.24 -2.11 19.67
N GLU A 845 13.51 -2.77 20.56
CA GLU A 845 13.82 -4.14 21.00
C GLU A 845 13.74 -5.15 19.86
N LYS A 846 12.68 -5.07 19.06
CA LYS A 846 12.49 -5.93 17.89
C LYS A 846 13.51 -5.66 16.78
N SER A 847 14.01 -4.42 16.65
CA SER A 847 15.10 -4.08 15.75
C SER A 847 16.38 -4.84 16.11
N LEU A 848 16.78 -4.84 17.39
CA LEU A 848 17.94 -5.63 17.84
C LEU A 848 17.74 -7.12 17.59
N GLU A 849 16.58 -7.65 17.99
CA GLU A 849 16.26 -9.07 17.82
C GLU A 849 16.34 -9.49 16.33
N HIS A 850 15.78 -8.71 15.44
CA HIS A 850 15.79 -8.97 14.00
C HIS A 850 17.21 -8.88 13.38
N LEU A 851 18.01 -7.89 13.80
CA LEU A 851 19.39 -7.76 13.35
C LEU A 851 20.26 -8.94 13.79
N LYS A 852 20.17 -9.37 15.07
CA LYS A 852 20.87 -10.52 15.63
C LYS A 852 20.44 -11.84 15.00
N GLY A 853 19.14 -12.02 14.82
CA GLY A 853 18.57 -13.24 14.25
C GLY A 853 18.94 -13.47 12.79
N CYS A 854 19.32 -12.43 12.04
CA CYS A 854 19.69 -12.57 10.64
C CYS A 854 21.11 -13.13 10.47
N GLU A 855 21.23 -14.32 9.90
CA GLU A 855 22.50 -15.07 9.75
C GLU A 855 23.47 -14.49 8.71
N CYS A 856 23.09 -13.44 7.97
CA CYS A 856 23.95 -12.82 6.97
C CYS A 856 25.19 -12.18 7.60
N LYS A 857 26.31 -12.18 6.87
CA LYS A 857 27.59 -11.61 7.35
C LYS A 857 27.59 -10.09 7.39
N ASP A 858 27.08 -9.40 6.35
CA ASP A 858 27.31 -7.96 6.17
C ASP A 858 26.06 -7.13 5.97
N GLY A 859 24.92 -7.72 6.16
CA GLY A 859 23.65 -7.14 5.78
C GLY A 859 23.10 -7.72 4.48
N CYS A 860 21.81 -7.86 4.43
CA CYS A 860 21.07 -8.43 3.30
C CYS A 860 19.69 -7.77 3.18
N PRO A 861 18.92 -8.08 2.11
CA PRO A 861 17.56 -7.58 1.97
C PRO A 861 16.62 -7.90 3.14
N VAL A 862 16.95 -8.92 3.93
CA VAL A 862 16.21 -9.27 5.15
C VAL A 862 16.40 -8.20 6.22
N CYS A 863 17.62 -7.83 6.55
CA CYS A 863 17.93 -7.00 7.71
C CYS A 863 18.14 -5.51 7.40
N VAL A 864 19.05 -5.12 6.51
CA VAL A 864 19.43 -3.71 6.33
C VAL A 864 19.38 -3.21 4.88
N LEU A 865 19.53 -4.05 3.84
CA LEU A 865 19.53 -3.54 2.47
C LEU A 865 18.11 -3.16 2.01
N SER A 866 17.95 -1.94 1.50
CA SER A 866 16.68 -1.43 0.98
C SER A 866 16.76 -1.12 -0.53
N PRO A 867 15.79 -1.57 -1.35
CA PRO A 867 15.75 -1.19 -2.76
C PRO A 867 15.43 0.29 -2.99
N LYS A 868 15.05 1.01 -1.93
CA LYS A 868 14.69 2.42 -1.95
C LYS A 868 15.76 3.35 -1.38
N CYS A 869 16.86 2.79 -0.92
CA CYS A 869 17.95 3.58 -0.39
C CYS A 869 18.48 4.54 -1.46
N GLY A 870 18.44 5.83 -1.18
CA GLY A 870 18.91 6.89 -2.09
C GLY A 870 20.42 6.86 -2.35
N THR A 871 21.18 6.24 -1.45
CA THR A 871 22.64 6.03 -1.55
C THR A 871 22.99 4.62 -2.02
N PHE A 872 22.03 3.88 -2.59
CA PHE A 872 22.24 2.51 -3.08
C PHE A 872 22.77 1.52 -2.04
N ASN A 873 22.36 1.69 -0.79
CA ASN A 873 22.81 0.91 0.36
C ASN A 873 24.31 1.08 0.70
N GLU A 874 24.90 2.21 0.36
CA GLU A 874 26.22 2.59 0.84
C GLU A 874 26.16 2.95 2.34
N PHE A 875 27.26 2.71 3.05
CA PHE A 875 27.42 3.05 4.46
C PHE A 875 26.35 2.41 5.38
N LEU A 876 26.20 1.10 5.32
CA LEU A 876 25.31 0.29 6.17
C LEU A 876 26.14 -0.70 6.99
N ASP A 877 26.30 -0.44 8.28
CA ASP A 877 27.03 -1.33 9.19
C ASP A 877 26.06 -2.06 10.13
N LYS A 878 25.70 -3.31 9.78
CA LYS A 878 24.82 -4.18 10.57
C LYS A 878 25.40 -4.45 11.96
N TRP A 879 26.69 -4.75 12.06
CA TRP A 879 27.30 -5.16 13.31
C TRP A 879 27.46 -3.99 14.28
N MET A 880 27.82 -2.84 13.76
CA MET A 880 27.84 -1.62 14.57
C MET A 880 26.43 -1.23 15.02
N ALA A 881 25.41 -1.41 14.20
CA ALA A 881 24.00 -1.20 14.59
C ALA A 881 23.59 -2.14 15.73
N ILE A 882 24.00 -3.41 15.71
CA ILE A 882 23.78 -4.37 16.78
C ILE A 882 24.43 -3.88 18.08
N ARG A 883 25.71 -3.49 18.04
CA ARG A 883 26.44 -2.98 19.21
C ARG A 883 25.81 -1.73 19.82
N VAL A 884 25.35 -0.81 18.96
CA VAL A 884 24.62 0.37 19.41
C VAL A 884 23.37 -0.04 20.19
N TRP A 885 22.56 -0.93 19.64
CA TRP A 885 21.36 -1.42 20.31
C TRP A 885 21.66 -2.23 21.58
N GLU A 886 22.66 -3.11 21.57
CA GLU A 886 23.08 -3.87 22.74
C GLU A 886 23.43 -2.96 23.89
N LYS A 887 24.24 -1.93 23.62
CA LYS A 887 24.71 -1.00 24.64
C LYS A 887 23.59 -0.11 25.18
N ILE A 888 22.63 0.29 24.33
CA ILE A 888 21.45 1.05 24.72
C ILE A 888 20.48 0.19 25.52
N LEU A 889 20.16 -1.00 25.02
CA LEU A 889 19.13 -1.85 25.63
C LEU A 889 19.66 -2.68 26.82
N GLY A 890 20.99 -2.73 27.01
CA GLY A 890 21.62 -3.48 28.08
C GLY A 890 21.49 -5.00 27.89
N LYS A 891 21.55 -5.48 26.63
CA LYS A 891 21.36 -6.89 26.25
C LYS A 891 22.62 -7.48 25.64
#